data_3b7173f1ed0c7867b1488a83d1e4cddd
#
_entry.id   3b7173f1ed0c7867b1488a83d1e4cddd
#
_cell.length_a   1.000
_cell.length_b   1.000
_cell.length_c   1.000
_cell.angle_alpha   90.00
_cell.angle_beta   90.00
_cell.angle_gamma   90.00
#
_symmetry.space_group_name_H-M   'P 1'
#
loop_
_entity.id
_entity.type
_entity.pdbx_description
1 polymer ?
#
loop_
_entity_poly.entity_id
_entity_poly.type
_entity_poly.pdbx_seq_one_letter_code
_entity_poly.pdbx_strand_id
1 'polypeptide(L)'
;MVRAFKTAWAVAAAALLLASCGKGPVDLQAVEKLLDSAAPGDTLVVKDGTYSDVILKWEGHATAENPVVVKPQTPGGVVVTGASALKIYGEGLTVEGFHFDKCTASRGTIIEFRNGDRLARGCRLTGTVVSDCNPARRDISYSYVHLYGRNNRVDHCSFTGKKNLGVTLIVMLSHPECDENFHQIDHNWFGPRPVYGSNGAETIRIGTSQQCMQNSRTLLHDNLFEKCNGEVEVVSIKSSENHIFANAFYECEGVLALRHGDRNVAENNLFIGHGKRNTGGIRIVGEDQVVRSNSFLSLAGERFFSALALMYGVPNSLPNRYMQVQRTVVEGNVFEACKAIETDTGKDFERTLPPIDTRWENNTVNDVQTLQEPSLAELRLGKGAEWFVPEESTPEVKEIVLPDGVTVLEEGMVITGPTVIKAAPGAKPEVRFAGSRSENMITIADGGSLTVSGIRFNGVLTPGKSLASGIISTAEDMIDPYTLLVEDCVFENCGESGFVPVKGMKGTFAETVTIRRCTFDALSGDAINFAGETEDKGRYNADDIVIEDCSFHRILGIPVHIARNGSDESTAGPYVTVTGCSFDDCCNKVRGSVVKIIGAQVLTISGNRFVGSGRGGYSIRLDDAPWEKLSIHGNTFENSGRILSNRKI
;
A
#
# COMPACT_ATOMS: atom_id res chain seq x y z
N MET A 1 -27.97 -52.32 -2.35
CA MET A 1 -29.29 -51.76 -2.05
C MET A 1 -29.15 -50.98 -0.73
N VAL A 2 -28.73 -49.73 -0.79
CA VAL A 2 -28.70 -48.82 0.37
C VAL A 2 -29.20 -47.47 -0.16
N ARG A 3 -30.36 -47.06 0.34
CA ARG A 3 -31.07 -45.83 -0.02
C ARG A 3 -30.36 -44.62 0.63
N ALA A 4 -30.07 -43.61 -0.20
CA ALA A 4 -29.67 -42.29 0.23
C ALA A 4 -30.84 -41.56 0.92
N PHE A 5 -30.60 -41.09 2.14
CA PHE A 5 -31.44 -40.08 2.77
C PHE A 5 -30.82 -38.70 2.53
N LYS A 6 -31.45 -37.94 1.67
CA LYS A 6 -31.25 -36.48 1.59
C LYS A 6 -32.09 -35.83 2.65
N THR A 7 -31.52 -35.33 3.72
CA THR A 7 -32.15 -34.42 4.65
C THR A 7 -31.85 -32.99 4.24
N ALA A 8 -32.81 -32.33 3.62
CA ALA A 8 -32.79 -30.88 3.41
C ALA A 8 -33.08 -30.21 4.76
N TRP A 9 -32.13 -29.48 5.29
CA TRP A 9 -32.35 -28.55 6.38
C TRP A 9 -32.85 -27.24 5.78
N ALA A 10 -34.16 -27.01 5.88
CA ALA A 10 -34.79 -25.73 5.68
C ALA A 10 -34.43 -24.86 6.91
N VAL A 11 -33.58 -23.88 6.72
CA VAL A 11 -33.38 -22.82 7.71
C VAL A 11 -34.64 -21.95 7.69
N ALA A 12 -35.50 -22.17 8.63
CA ALA A 12 -36.60 -21.25 8.90
C ALA A 12 -35.99 -20.03 9.62
N ALA A 13 -35.78 -18.95 8.88
CA ALA A 13 -35.53 -17.64 9.47
C ALA A 13 -36.78 -17.24 10.26
N ALA A 14 -36.76 -17.41 11.57
CA ALA A 14 -37.74 -16.83 12.47
C ALA A 14 -37.56 -15.30 12.44
N ALA A 15 -38.36 -14.62 11.65
CA ALA A 15 -38.54 -13.19 11.74
C ALA A 15 -39.17 -12.88 13.11
N LEU A 16 -38.35 -12.58 14.10
CA LEU A 16 -38.79 -11.88 15.29
C LEU A 16 -39.15 -10.45 14.86
N LEU A 17 -40.41 -10.24 14.55
CA LEU A 17 -41.05 -8.93 14.49
C LEU A 17 -41.09 -8.37 15.91
N LEU A 18 -40.00 -7.70 16.33
CA LEU A 18 -40.04 -6.77 17.43
C LEU A 18 -40.84 -5.55 16.93
N ALA A 19 -41.91 -5.24 17.60
CA ALA A 19 -42.77 -4.10 17.34
C ALA A 19 -41.97 -2.81 17.49
N SER A 20 -41.41 -2.27 16.39
CA SER A 20 -40.97 -0.89 16.33
C SER A 20 -42.13 0.00 15.97
N CYS A 21 -42.24 1.14 16.61
CA CYS A 21 -43.24 2.20 16.34
C CYS A 21 -43.37 2.45 14.84
N GLY A 22 -44.61 2.31 14.32
CA GLY A 22 -44.99 2.21 12.92
C GLY A 22 -44.70 3.41 12.02
N LYS A 23 -43.43 3.77 11.80
CA LYS A 23 -43.03 4.65 10.71
C LYS A 23 -42.31 3.79 9.67
N GLY A 24 -42.84 3.76 8.44
CA GLY A 24 -42.18 3.10 7.31
C GLY A 24 -40.78 3.66 7.06
N PRO A 25 -40.01 3.06 6.10
CA PRO A 25 -38.66 3.50 5.78
C PRO A 25 -38.59 4.98 5.43
N VAL A 26 -37.56 5.67 5.94
CA VAL A 26 -37.36 7.12 5.80
C VAL A 26 -36.30 7.45 4.76
N ASP A 27 -36.36 8.65 4.21
CA ASP A 27 -35.30 9.15 3.35
C ASP A 27 -34.03 9.44 4.17
N LEU A 28 -32.84 9.17 3.61
CA LEU A 28 -31.55 9.38 4.28
C LEU A 28 -31.40 10.80 4.85
N GLN A 29 -31.87 11.81 4.11
CA GLN A 29 -31.80 13.21 4.51
C GLN A 29 -32.71 13.56 5.69
N ALA A 30 -33.73 12.74 5.98
CA ALA A 30 -34.60 12.96 7.12
C ALA A 30 -34.02 12.43 8.44
N VAL A 31 -33.02 11.56 8.40
CA VAL A 31 -32.45 10.86 9.57
C VAL A 31 -31.96 11.86 10.63
N GLU A 32 -31.20 12.89 10.25
CA GLU A 32 -30.66 13.89 11.18
C GLU A 32 -31.76 14.51 12.06
N LYS A 33 -32.86 14.93 11.43
CA LYS A 33 -33.99 15.50 12.16
C LYS A 33 -34.78 14.49 13.02
N LEU A 34 -34.85 13.23 12.56
CA LEU A 34 -35.53 12.18 13.29
C LEU A 34 -34.78 11.74 14.54
N LEU A 35 -33.45 11.78 14.49
CA LEU A 35 -32.60 11.48 15.65
C LEU A 35 -32.85 12.42 16.83
N ASP A 36 -33.18 13.71 16.58
CA ASP A 36 -33.49 14.69 17.64
C ASP A 36 -34.69 14.26 18.51
N SER A 37 -35.56 13.41 18.00
CA SER A 37 -36.79 12.96 18.68
C SER A 37 -36.82 11.44 18.91
N ALA A 38 -35.77 10.71 18.54
CA ALA A 38 -35.73 9.27 18.73
C ALA A 38 -35.55 8.92 20.21
N ALA A 39 -36.28 7.94 20.69
CA ALA A 39 -36.14 7.41 22.04
C ALA A 39 -35.04 6.34 22.08
N PRO A 40 -34.35 6.14 23.23
CA PRO A 40 -33.47 5.01 23.40
C PRO A 40 -34.12 3.68 23.02
N GLY A 41 -33.45 2.88 22.16
CA GLY A 41 -33.93 1.63 21.61
C GLY A 41 -34.70 1.75 20.30
N ASP A 42 -34.99 2.96 19.82
CA ASP A 42 -35.63 3.16 18.52
C ASP A 42 -34.75 2.72 17.35
N THR A 43 -35.39 2.25 16.28
CA THR A 43 -34.72 1.90 15.02
C THR A 43 -35.27 2.76 13.88
N LEU A 44 -34.38 3.51 13.23
CA LEU A 44 -34.67 4.26 12.02
C LEU A 44 -34.22 3.45 10.80
N VAL A 45 -35.18 3.04 10.00
CA VAL A 45 -34.92 2.26 8.77
C VAL A 45 -34.85 3.23 7.59
N VAL A 46 -33.75 3.26 6.89
CA VAL A 46 -33.50 4.13 5.73
C VAL A 46 -33.88 3.40 4.45
N LYS A 47 -34.58 4.09 3.54
CA LYS A 47 -34.93 3.55 2.22
C LYS A 47 -33.66 3.20 1.44
N ASP A 48 -33.65 2.03 0.82
CA ASP A 48 -32.59 1.64 -0.11
C ASP A 48 -32.49 2.62 -1.28
N GLY A 49 -31.29 2.84 -1.76
CA GLY A 49 -31.01 3.76 -2.86
C GLY A 49 -29.56 4.25 -2.86
N THR A 50 -29.19 4.96 -3.92
CA THR A 50 -27.87 5.60 -4.06
C THR A 50 -27.98 7.08 -3.74
N TYR A 51 -27.13 7.54 -2.83
CA TYR A 51 -27.09 8.92 -2.34
C TYR A 51 -25.70 9.51 -2.60
N SER A 52 -25.63 10.56 -3.41
CA SER A 52 -24.38 11.20 -3.78
C SER A 52 -24.25 12.59 -3.16
N ASP A 53 -23.02 12.96 -2.84
CA ASP A 53 -22.63 14.31 -2.37
C ASP A 53 -23.36 14.76 -1.10
N VAL A 54 -23.51 13.84 -0.13
CA VAL A 54 -24.23 14.07 1.12
C VAL A 54 -23.28 14.14 2.32
N ILE A 55 -23.49 15.14 3.17
CA ILE A 55 -22.79 15.26 4.46
C ILE A 55 -23.77 14.96 5.57
N LEU A 56 -23.65 13.78 6.16
CA LEU A 56 -24.53 13.25 7.20
C LEU A 56 -23.97 13.62 8.58
N LYS A 57 -24.80 14.21 9.45
CA LYS A 57 -24.45 14.58 10.81
C LYS A 57 -25.44 13.95 11.77
N TRP A 58 -25.06 12.83 12.35
CA TRP A 58 -25.95 12.01 13.15
C TRP A 58 -25.54 12.06 14.62
N GLU A 59 -26.43 12.64 15.44
CA GLU A 59 -26.23 12.75 16.86
C GLU A 59 -27.02 11.68 17.62
N GLY A 60 -26.32 10.96 18.50
CA GLY A 60 -26.96 10.03 19.43
C GLY A 60 -27.40 10.75 20.71
N HIS A 61 -28.57 10.36 21.22
CA HIS A 61 -29.15 10.83 22.48
C HIS A 61 -29.63 9.66 23.35
N ALA A 62 -28.89 8.55 23.34
CA ALA A 62 -29.24 7.31 24.05
C ALA A 62 -28.04 6.82 24.88
N THR A 63 -27.99 5.54 25.23
CA THR A 63 -26.83 4.91 25.87
C THR A 63 -26.29 3.75 25.04
N ALA A 64 -25.09 3.29 25.33
CA ALA A 64 -24.52 2.14 24.65
C ALA A 64 -25.33 0.85 24.85
N GLU A 65 -25.99 0.71 26.01
CA GLU A 65 -26.81 -0.46 26.35
C GLU A 65 -28.18 -0.45 25.67
N ASN A 66 -28.69 0.73 25.32
CA ASN A 66 -29.98 0.89 24.65
C ASN A 66 -29.89 1.96 23.55
N PRO A 67 -29.08 1.73 22.50
CA PRO A 67 -28.77 2.73 21.48
C PRO A 67 -29.97 3.01 20.56
N VAL A 68 -29.96 4.18 19.93
CA VAL A 68 -30.74 4.38 18.70
C VAL A 68 -29.99 3.73 17.55
N VAL A 69 -30.69 2.96 16.72
CA VAL A 69 -30.13 2.25 15.57
C VAL A 69 -30.56 2.93 14.27
N VAL A 70 -29.63 3.23 13.38
CA VAL A 70 -29.87 3.69 12.01
C VAL A 70 -29.36 2.63 11.05
N LYS A 71 -30.24 2.08 10.21
CA LYS A 71 -29.88 1.02 9.26
C LYS A 71 -30.68 1.11 7.95
N PRO A 72 -30.18 0.58 6.82
CA PRO A 72 -30.95 0.45 5.58
C PRO A 72 -32.08 -0.59 5.71
N GLN A 73 -32.99 -0.57 4.76
CA GLN A 73 -34.02 -1.61 4.64
C GLN A 73 -33.38 -2.98 4.37
N THR A 74 -32.41 -3.00 3.47
CA THR A 74 -31.62 -4.17 3.13
C THR A 74 -30.15 -3.89 3.47
N PRO A 75 -29.44 -4.76 4.18
CA PRO A 75 -28.01 -4.58 4.41
C PRO A 75 -27.27 -4.31 3.09
N GLY A 76 -26.52 -3.19 3.03
CA GLY A 76 -25.88 -2.70 1.80
C GLY A 76 -26.79 -1.96 0.82
N GLY A 77 -28.11 -1.93 1.05
CA GLY A 77 -29.06 -1.29 0.13
C GLY A 77 -29.00 0.23 0.09
N VAL A 78 -28.42 0.87 1.10
CA VAL A 78 -28.11 2.30 1.07
C VAL A 78 -26.64 2.47 0.65
N VAL A 79 -26.44 2.93 -0.59
CA VAL A 79 -25.10 3.22 -1.15
C VAL A 79 -24.87 4.72 -1.08
N VAL A 80 -23.81 5.11 -0.39
CA VAL A 80 -23.35 6.52 -0.28
C VAL A 80 -22.12 6.69 -1.16
N THR A 81 -22.11 7.71 -2.03
CA THR A 81 -21.05 7.90 -3.02
C THR A 81 -20.72 9.40 -3.23
N GLY A 82 -19.72 9.70 -4.07
CA GLY A 82 -19.32 11.07 -4.39
C GLY A 82 -18.67 11.82 -3.22
N ALA A 83 -18.83 13.14 -3.16
CA ALA A 83 -18.24 13.99 -2.11
C ALA A 83 -19.02 13.88 -0.78
N SER A 84 -19.08 12.66 -0.23
CA SER A 84 -19.93 12.32 0.91
C SER A 84 -19.11 12.02 2.16
N ALA A 85 -19.67 12.31 3.33
CA ALA A 85 -19.11 11.97 4.62
C ALA A 85 -20.18 11.75 5.69
N LEU A 86 -19.86 10.92 6.69
CA LEU A 86 -20.70 10.69 7.87
C LEU A 86 -19.98 11.16 9.14
N LYS A 87 -20.67 11.93 9.96
CA LYS A 87 -20.27 12.32 11.30
C LYS A 87 -21.18 11.67 12.32
N ILE A 88 -20.61 10.85 13.19
CA ILE A 88 -21.29 10.19 14.31
C ILE A 88 -20.83 10.93 15.58
N TYR A 89 -21.76 11.40 16.40
CA TYR A 89 -21.41 12.09 17.64
C TYR A 89 -22.54 11.99 18.67
N GLY A 90 -22.32 12.53 19.89
CA GLY A 90 -23.24 12.32 20.99
C GLY A 90 -23.08 10.95 21.61
N GLU A 91 -24.14 10.34 22.11
CA GLU A 91 -24.07 9.10 22.89
C GLU A 91 -25.07 8.05 22.42
N GLY A 92 -24.63 6.78 22.38
CA GLY A 92 -25.51 5.63 22.15
C GLY A 92 -26.16 5.59 20.77
N LEU A 93 -25.40 5.87 19.70
CA LEU A 93 -25.86 5.72 18.32
C LEU A 93 -25.20 4.51 17.66
N THR A 94 -25.99 3.63 17.07
CA THR A 94 -25.51 2.53 16.22
C THR A 94 -25.83 2.81 14.77
N VAL A 95 -24.81 2.78 13.92
CA VAL A 95 -24.94 2.84 12.45
C VAL A 95 -24.60 1.47 11.89
N GLU A 96 -25.51 0.86 11.17
CA GLU A 96 -25.43 -0.54 10.75
C GLU A 96 -25.71 -0.70 9.26
N GLY A 97 -24.89 -1.47 8.53
CA GLY A 97 -25.24 -2.05 7.23
C GLY A 97 -25.19 -1.10 6.03
N PHE A 98 -24.52 0.05 6.11
CA PHE A 98 -24.35 1.00 5.01
C PHE A 98 -23.21 0.61 4.09
N HIS A 99 -23.26 1.09 2.84
CA HIS A 99 -22.18 0.96 1.86
C HIS A 99 -21.70 2.35 1.41
N PHE A 100 -20.50 2.73 1.83
CA PHE A 100 -19.79 3.90 1.32
C PHE A 100 -18.91 3.43 0.16
N ASP A 101 -19.34 3.68 -1.08
CA ASP A 101 -18.65 3.24 -2.28
C ASP A 101 -18.18 4.42 -3.11
N LYS A 102 -16.89 4.42 -3.49
CA LYS A 102 -16.27 5.47 -4.30
C LYS A 102 -16.53 6.88 -3.76
N CYS A 103 -16.54 7.02 -2.43
CA CYS A 103 -16.62 8.33 -1.80
C CYS A 103 -15.29 9.07 -1.91
N THR A 104 -15.39 10.40 -1.99
CA THR A 104 -14.23 11.30 -1.94
C THR A 104 -14.42 12.30 -0.82
N ALA A 105 -13.55 12.26 0.20
CA ALA A 105 -13.59 13.25 1.26
C ALA A 105 -12.88 14.54 0.80
N SER A 106 -13.50 15.68 0.99
CA SER A 106 -12.84 16.97 0.75
C SER A 106 -11.78 17.28 1.79
N ARG A 107 -11.90 16.70 2.99
CA ARG A 107 -10.94 16.83 4.12
C ARG A 107 -11.11 15.69 5.11
N GLY A 108 -10.01 15.20 5.64
CA GLY A 108 -9.93 14.39 6.85
C GLY A 108 -10.35 12.95 6.72
N THR A 109 -11.63 12.65 6.51
CA THR A 109 -12.12 11.27 6.58
C THR A 109 -13.52 11.10 5.98
N ILE A 110 -13.86 9.86 5.60
CA ILE A 110 -15.21 9.48 5.14
C ILE A 110 -16.16 9.37 6.34
N ILE A 111 -15.75 8.71 7.43
CA ILE A 111 -16.56 8.51 8.64
C ILE A 111 -15.80 9.07 9.84
N GLU A 112 -16.39 9.99 10.58
CA GLU A 112 -15.76 10.65 11.72
C GLU A 112 -16.63 10.55 12.97
N PHE A 113 -16.04 10.07 14.08
CA PHE A 113 -16.75 9.94 15.36
C PHE A 113 -16.72 11.25 16.17
N ARG A 114 -17.00 12.34 15.48
CA ARG A 114 -17.23 13.68 16.07
C ARG A 114 -17.89 14.62 15.07
N ASN A 115 -18.39 15.74 15.57
CA ASN A 115 -18.78 16.92 14.77
C ASN A 115 -18.26 18.19 15.46
N GLY A 116 -17.14 18.75 14.95
CA GLY A 116 -16.39 19.78 15.67
C GLY A 116 -15.83 19.23 16.98
N ASP A 117 -16.13 19.90 18.09
CA ASP A 117 -15.72 19.49 19.44
C ASP A 117 -16.70 18.51 20.11
N ARG A 118 -17.79 18.17 19.45
CA ARG A 118 -18.78 17.21 19.96
C ARG A 118 -18.35 15.79 19.58
N LEU A 119 -17.91 15.03 20.57
CA LEU A 119 -17.35 13.69 20.40
C LEU A 119 -18.42 12.61 20.48
N ALA A 120 -18.12 11.42 19.96
CA ALA A 120 -18.93 10.21 20.11
C ALA A 120 -18.59 9.48 21.41
N ARG A 121 -19.60 8.94 22.09
CA ARG A 121 -19.45 8.11 23.30
C ARG A 121 -20.41 6.92 23.24
N GLY A 122 -19.87 5.71 23.43
CA GLY A 122 -20.68 4.51 23.34
C GLY A 122 -21.41 4.35 22.01
N CYS A 123 -20.88 4.90 20.93
CA CYS A 123 -21.42 4.77 19.59
C CYS A 123 -20.78 3.58 18.86
N ARG A 124 -21.51 3.02 17.88
CA ARG A 124 -21.09 1.84 17.14
C ARG A 124 -21.28 2.01 15.63
N LEU A 125 -20.28 1.58 14.87
CA LEU A 125 -20.36 1.35 13.42
C LEU A 125 -20.20 -0.14 13.19
N THR A 126 -21.19 -0.78 12.58
CA THR A 126 -21.21 -2.23 12.40
C THR A 126 -21.76 -2.66 11.05
N GLY A 127 -21.29 -3.80 10.52
CA GLY A 127 -21.79 -4.38 9.28
C GLY A 127 -21.73 -3.44 8.07
N THR A 128 -20.89 -2.41 8.12
CA THR A 128 -20.77 -1.33 7.13
C THR A 128 -19.56 -1.59 6.22
N VAL A 129 -19.70 -1.25 4.95
CA VAL A 129 -18.63 -1.36 3.95
C VAL A 129 -18.15 0.03 3.55
N VAL A 130 -16.83 0.20 3.46
CA VAL A 130 -16.17 1.34 2.84
C VAL A 130 -15.23 0.82 1.76
N SER A 131 -15.59 1.02 0.49
CA SER A 131 -14.89 0.46 -0.66
C SER A 131 -14.50 1.53 -1.66
N ASP A 132 -13.29 1.40 -2.22
CA ASP A 132 -12.78 2.23 -3.33
C ASP A 132 -12.92 3.75 -3.14
N CYS A 133 -12.99 4.20 -1.90
CA CYS A 133 -13.07 5.62 -1.57
C CYS A 133 -11.70 6.28 -1.75
N ASN A 134 -11.37 6.62 -2.99
CA ASN A 134 -10.10 7.21 -3.37
C ASN A 134 -10.29 8.60 -4.00
N PRO A 135 -9.33 9.55 -3.81
CA PRO A 135 -9.34 10.85 -4.50
C PRO A 135 -8.84 10.69 -5.93
N ALA A 136 -8.88 11.79 -6.70
CA ALA A 136 -8.33 11.83 -8.06
C ALA A 136 -6.80 11.70 -8.11
N ARG A 137 -6.10 11.92 -6.98
CA ARG A 137 -4.63 11.82 -6.88
C ARG A 137 -4.24 11.03 -5.65
N ARG A 138 -3.28 10.13 -5.78
CA ARG A 138 -2.84 9.26 -4.69
C ARG A 138 -2.19 10.01 -3.51
N ASP A 139 -1.66 11.21 -3.70
CA ASP A 139 -1.01 12.02 -2.67
C ASP A 139 -1.97 12.87 -1.82
N ILE A 140 -3.26 12.88 -2.15
CA ILE A 140 -4.29 13.50 -1.31
C ILE A 140 -4.58 12.58 -0.14
N SER A 141 -4.36 13.12 1.08
CA SER A 141 -4.48 12.34 2.31
C SER A 141 -5.87 12.43 2.92
N TYR A 142 -6.53 11.28 3.09
CA TYR A 142 -7.65 11.11 4.02
C TYR A 142 -7.81 9.65 4.45
N SER A 143 -8.56 9.46 5.52
CA SER A 143 -8.82 8.16 6.11
C SER A 143 -10.23 7.67 5.78
N TYR A 144 -10.51 6.36 5.98
CA TYR A 144 -11.87 5.87 5.96
C TYR A 144 -12.58 6.18 7.27
N VAL A 145 -11.93 5.94 8.42
CA VAL A 145 -12.53 6.17 9.74
C VAL A 145 -11.58 6.94 10.66
N HIS A 146 -12.09 8.01 11.30
CA HIS A 146 -11.47 8.64 12.46
C HIS A 146 -12.31 8.36 13.71
N LEU A 147 -11.70 7.69 14.68
CA LEU A 147 -12.36 7.30 15.92
C LEU A 147 -11.94 8.25 17.05
N TYR A 148 -12.86 9.12 17.48
CA TYR A 148 -12.70 10.08 18.58
C TYR A 148 -13.63 9.70 19.74
N GLY A 149 -13.38 10.26 20.92
CA GLY A 149 -14.22 10.10 22.09
C GLY A 149 -13.89 8.85 22.90
N ARG A 150 -14.90 8.16 23.43
CA ARG A 150 -14.72 7.03 24.35
C ARG A 150 -15.74 5.91 24.14
N ASN A 151 -15.33 4.69 24.46
CA ASN A 151 -16.19 3.49 24.47
C ASN A 151 -16.92 3.24 23.13
N ASN A 152 -16.37 3.72 22.02
CA ASN A 152 -16.95 3.47 20.70
C ASN A 152 -16.45 2.13 20.15
N ARG A 153 -17.26 1.52 19.28
CA ARG A 153 -16.95 0.24 18.65
C ARG A 153 -17.06 0.32 17.13
N VAL A 154 -16.11 -0.28 16.44
CA VAL A 154 -16.15 -0.51 14.99
C VAL A 154 -15.98 -2.01 14.77
N ASP A 155 -17.03 -2.68 14.31
CA ASP A 155 -17.01 -4.12 14.19
C ASP A 155 -17.79 -4.63 12.98
N HIS A 156 -17.44 -5.84 12.51
CA HIS A 156 -18.03 -6.49 11.36
C HIS A 156 -18.10 -5.59 10.11
N CYS A 157 -17.14 -4.65 10.00
CA CYS A 157 -17.03 -3.74 8.87
C CYS A 157 -16.00 -4.26 7.87
N SER A 158 -16.23 -3.98 6.58
CA SER A 158 -15.28 -4.28 5.51
C SER A 158 -14.67 -2.99 4.97
N PHE A 159 -13.34 -2.92 4.96
CA PHE A 159 -12.57 -1.78 4.46
C PHE A 159 -11.66 -2.26 3.34
N THR A 160 -11.90 -1.83 2.11
CA THR A 160 -11.15 -2.34 0.95
C THR A 160 -10.95 -1.28 -0.12
N GLY A 161 -10.03 -1.55 -1.08
CA GLY A 161 -9.80 -0.72 -2.25
C GLY A 161 -9.14 0.64 -1.98
N LYS A 162 -8.54 0.86 -0.79
CA LYS A 162 -7.84 2.11 -0.47
C LYS A 162 -6.46 2.14 -1.11
N LYS A 163 -6.20 3.16 -1.94
CA LYS A 163 -4.95 3.31 -2.71
C LYS A 163 -4.23 4.64 -2.44
N ASN A 164 -4.92 5.62 -1.83
CA ASN A 164 -4.37 6.93 -1.55
C ASN A 164 -3.60 7.01 -0.23
N LEU A 165 -2.90 8.13 -0.05
CA LEU A 165 -2.26 8.52 1.21
C LEU A 165 -3.30 8.62 2.34
N GLY A 166 -2.87 8.30 3.55
CA GLY A 166 -3.68 8.34 4.77
C GLY A 166 -4.03 6.95 5.28
N VAL A 167 -4.10 6.84 6.58
CA VAL A 167 -4.42 5.61 7.31
C VAL A 167 -5.85 5.16 7.02
N THR A 168 -6.13 3.87 7.00
CA THR A 168 -7.51 3.41 6.79
C THR A 168 -8.37 3.72 8.01
N LEU A 169 -7.96 3.35 9.22
CA LEU A 169 -8.65 3.66 10.46
C LEU A 169 -7.68 4.25 11.50
N ILE A 170 -8.02 5.41 12.08
CA ILE A 170 -7.22 6.08 13.11
C ILE A 170 -8.01 6.21 14.41
N VAL A 171 -7.39 5.80 15.52
CA VAL A 171 -7.81 6.19 16.87
C VAL A 171 -7.11 7.49 17.23
N MET A 172 -7.87 8.54 17.47
CA MET A 172 -7.39 9.90 17.71
C MET A 172 -7.33 10.22 19.20
N LEU A 173 -6.16 10.65 19.66
CA LEU A 173 -5.91 11.05 21.04
C LEU A 173 -5.69 12.59 21.19
N SER A 174 -5.96 13.36 20.15
CA SER A 174 -5.68 14.80 20.10
C SER A 174 -6.64 15.67 20.94
N HIS A 175 -7.73 15.11 21.45
CA HIS A 175 -8.66 15.79 22.34
C HIS A 175 -8.51 15.23 23.77
N PRO A 176 -8.56 16.05 24.84
CA PRO A 176 -8.38 15.58 26.23
C PRO A 176 -9.33 14.45 26.63
N GLU A 177 -10.55 14.45 26.10
CA GLU A 177 -11.54 13.40 26.39
C GLU A 177 -11.29 12.09 25.62
N CYS A 178 -10.28 12.03 24.78
CA CYS A 178 -9.88 10.81 24.05
C CYS A 178 -8.78 10.01 24.78
N ASP A 179 -8.26 10.49 25.90
CA ASP A 179 -7.37 9.72 26.78
C ASP A 179 -8.18 8.64 27.50
N GLU A 180 -7.58 7.44 27.70
CA GLU A 180 -8.28 6.26 28.23
C GLU A 180 -9.62 5.99 27.49
N ASN A 181 -9.55 5.92 26.18
CA ASN A 181 -10.75 5.91 25.33
C ASN A 181 -11.50 4.56 25.31
N PHE A 182 -10.85 3.45 25.62
CA PHE A 182 -11.44 2.10 25.66
C PHE A 182 -12.22 1.72 24.39
N HIS A 183 -11.77 2.14 23.24
CA HIS A 183 -12.39 1.75 21.98
C HIS A 183 -12.25 0.26 21.71
N GLN A 184 -13.20 -0.30 20.96
CA GLN A 184 -13.15 -1.68 20.47
C GLN A 184 -13.17 -1.68 18.94
N ILE A 185 -12.21 -2.39 18.34
CA ILE A 185 -12.10 -2.55 16.88
C ILE A 185 -11.96 -4.05 16.65
N ASP A 186 -13.05 -4.69 16.23
CA ASP A 186 -13.11 -6.14 16.22
C ASP A 186 -13.94 -6.74 15.08
N HIS A 187 -13.64 -7.97 14.70
CA HIS A 187 -14.34 -8.72 13.66
C HIS A 187 -14.41 -7.98 12.31
N ASN A 188 -13.50 -7.03 12.05
CA ASN A 188 -13.45 -6.35 10.77
C ASN A 188 -12.59 -7.13 9.77
N TRP A 189 -12.89 -6.94 8.49
CA TRP A 189 -12.03 -7.32 7.40
C TRP A 189 -11.40 -6.07 6.79
N PHE A 190 -10.07 -5.99 6.87
CA PHE A 190 -9.26 -5.03 6.15
C PHE A 190 -8.72 -5.75 4.91
N GLY A 191 -9.30 -5.46 3.75
CA GLY A 191 -8.98 -6.08 2.47
C GLY A 191 -7.69 -5.56 1.85
N PRO A 192 -7.33 -6.09 0.67
CA PRO A 192 -6.07 -5.76 0.03
C PRO A 192 -5.85 -4.26 -0.16
N ARG A 193 -4.64 -3.83 0.19
CA ARG A 193 -4.14 -2.49 -0.03
C ARG A 193 -2.76 -2.57 -0.67
N PRO A 194 -2.55 -2.02 -1.88
CA PRO A 194 -1.25 -2.07 -2.55
C PRO A 194 -0.20 -1.22 -1.83
N VAL A 195 1.07 -1.48 -2.11
CA VAL A 195 2.20 -0.67 -1.64
C VAL A 195 1.99 0.79 -2.09
N TYR A 196 2.08 1.71 -1.14
CA TYR A 196 1.94 3.13 -1.43
C TYR A 196 3.26 3.76 -1.91
N GLY A 197 4.40 3.24 -1.44
CA GLY A 197 5.73 3.75 -1.78
C GLY A 197 6.06 5.08 -1.09
N SER A 198 5.52 5.32 0.10
CA SER A 198 5.85 6.44 0.99
C SER A 198 5.23 6.21 2.37
N ASN A 199 5.55 7.07 3.35
CA ASN A 199 5.00 7.06 4.70
C ASN A 199 3.53 7.53 4.75
N GLY A 200 2.76 7.06 5.73
CA GLY A 200 1.39 7.49 6.03
C GLY A 200 0.32 6.64 5.36
N ALA A 201 0.63 5.38 5.09
CA ALA A 201 -0.30 4.43 4.49
C ALA A 201 -0.57 3.20 5.38
N GLU A 202 -0.51 3.35 6.69
CA GLU A 202 -0.86 2.32 7.65
C GLU A 202 -2.34 1.88 7.47
N THR A 203 -2.64 0.63 7.79
CA THR A 203 -4.03 0.18 7.83
C THR A 203 -4.72 0.66 9.09
N ILE A 204 -4.12 0.47 10.27
CA ILE A 204 -4.60 1.04 11.52
C ILE A 204 -3.49 1.84 12.21
N ARG A 205 -3.87 2.97 12.78
CA ARG A 205 -3.00 3.71 13.70
C ARG A 205 -3.74 4.06 14.99
N ILE A 206 -3.16 3.68 16.13
CA ILE A 206 -3.72 3.98 17.46
C ILE A 206 -2.86 5.06 18.12
N GLY A 207 -3.36 6.28 18.13
CA GLY A 207 -2.63 7.47 18.57
C GLY A 207 -1.79 8.12 17.49
N THR A 208 -1.03 9.15 17.88
CA THR A 208 -0.11 9.89 17.02
C THR A 208 1.21 10.13 17.74
N SER A 209 2.24 10.55 17.00
CA SER A 209 3.55 10.83 17.60
C SER A 209 3.53 11.97 18.65
N GLN A 210 2.55 12.88 18.59
CA GLN A 210 2.40 13.95 19.60
C GLN A 210 1.79 13.45 20.91
N GLN A 211 0.93 12.43 20.87
CA GLN A 211 0.25 11.85 22.02
C GLN A 211 0.80 10.46 22.40
N CYS A 212 2.04 10.19 22.03
CA CYS A 212 2.63 8.85 22.07
C CYS A 212 2.70 8.21 23.46
N MET A 213 2.67 8.98 24.54
CA MET A 213 2.69 8.44 25.90
C MET A 213 1.33 8.43 26.61
N GLN A 214 0.26 8.87 25.93
CA GLN A 214 -1.09 8.76 26.47
C GLN A 214 -1.57 7.30 26.47
N ASN A 215 -2.42 6.97 27.45
CA ASN A 215 -3.03 5.65 27.54
C ASN A 215 -4.28 5.62 26.67
N SER A 216 -4.29 4.81 25.61
CA SER A 216 -5.48 4.62 24.79
C SER A 216 -6.40 3.55 25.35
N ARG A 217 -5.82 2.42 25.79
CA ARG A 217 -6.56 1.22 26.24
C ARG A 217 -7.52 0.69 25.20
N THR A 218 -7.20 0.90 23.92
CA THR A 218 -7.98 0.35 22.81
C THR A 218 -7.80 -1.17 22.76
N LEU A 219 -8.91 -1.88 22.52
CA LEU A 219 -8.94 -3.29 22.22
C LEU A 219 -9.00 -3.49 20.69
N LEU A 220 -7.99 -4.11 20.13
CA LEU A 220 -7.92 -4.46 18.70
C LEU A 220 -7.89 -5.98 18.59
N HIS A 221 -9.02 -6.60 18.22
CA HIS A 221 -9.09 -8.05 18.29
C HIS A 221 -9.99 -8.69 17.22
N ASP A 222 -9.76 -9.96 16.97
CA ASP A 222 -10.56 -10.75 16.02
C ASP A 222 -10.69 -10.14 14.63
N ASN A 223 -9.76 -9.29 14.19
CA ASN A 223 -9.77 -8.73 12.83
C ASN A 223 -8.97 -9.60 11.86
N LEU A 224 -9.30 -9.51 10.58
CA LEU A 224 -8.49 -10.02 9.48
C LEU A 224 -7.86 -8.87 8.71
N PHE A 225 -6.53 -8.87 8.63
CA PHE A 225 -5.72 -8.02 7.76
C PHE A 225 -5.25 -8.87 6.58
N GLU A 226 -5.79 -8.63 5.40
CA GLU A 226 -5.49 -9.41 4.20
C GLU A 226 -4.72 -8.55 3.20
N LYS A 227 -3.44 -8.89 2.95
CA LYS A 227 -2.57 -8.18 1.99
C LYS A 227 -2.59 -6.66 2.17
N CYS A 228 -2.53 -6.23 3.41
CA CYS A 228 -2.50 -4.82 3.78
C CYS A 228 -1.07 -4.27 3.62
N ASN A 229 -0.65 -3.95 2.38
CA ASN A 229 0.73 -3.68 2.01
C ASN A 229 1.04 -2.18 1.86
N GLY A 230 0.18 -1.29 2.37
CA GLY A 230 0.32 0.15 2.17
C GLY A 230 1.68 0.71 2.57
N GLU A 231 2.18 0.33 3.74
CA GLU A 231 3.52 0.65 4.22
C GLU A 231 4.05 -0.41 5.21
N VAL A 232 5.25 -0.19 5.73
CA VAL A 232 5.93 -1.08 6.69
C VAL A 232 5.10 -1.35 7.96
N GLU A 233 4.34 -0.37 8.45
CA GLU A 233 3.50 -0.52 9.63
C GLU A 233 2.05 -0.83 9.22
N VAL A 234 1.68 -2.11 9.09
CA VAL A 234 0.27 -2.51 8.86
C VAL A 234 -0.62 -1.97 9.96
N VAL A 235 -0.18 -2.20 11.22
CA VAL A 235 -0.79 -1.62 12.42
C VAL A 235 0.27 -0.88 13.20
N SER A 236 0.07 0.42 13.41
CA SER A 236 1.01 1.30 14.12
C SER A 236 0.43 1.72 15.47
N ILE A 237 0.97 1.18 16.54
CA ILE A 237 0.60 1.55 17.91
C ILE A 237 1.48 2.71 18.36
N LYS A 238 0.87 3.89 18.53
CA LYS A 238 1.54 5.14 18.95
C LYS A 238 0.93 5.68 20.24
N SER A 239 0.63 4.79 21.19
CA SER A 239 0.07 5.10 22.52
C SER A 239 0.27 3.90 23.45
N SER A 240 -0.05 4.09 24.73
CA SER A 240 0.17 3.08 25.79
C SER A 240 -1.07 2.27 26.10
N GLU A 241 -0.83 1.10 26.74
CA GLU A 241 -1.84 0.25 27.37
C GLU A 241 -2.90 -0.31 26.42
N ASN A 242 -2.56 -0.51 25.14
CA ASN A 242 -3.44 -1.16 24.19
C ASN A 242 -3.33 -2.69 24.28
N HIS A 243 -4.40 -3.37 23.91
CA HIS A 243 -4.44 -4.83 23.87
C HIS A 243 -4.81 -5.29 22.45
N ILE A 244 -3.89 -5.99 21.79
CA ILE A 244 -3.97 -6.45 20.41
C ILE A 244 -3.98 -7.96 20.42
N PHE A 245 -5.14 -8.60 20.18
CA PHE A 245 -5.25 -10.04 20.34
C PHE A 245 -6.18 -10.72 19.32
N ALA A 246 -5.93 -12.00 19.07
CA ALA A 246 -6.74 -12.84 18.19
C ALA A 246 -6.94 -12.27 16.76
N ASN A 247 -6.03 -11.40 16.29
CA ASN A 247 -6.05 -10.92 14.92
C ASN A 247 -5.31 -11.88 13.99
N ALA A 248 -5.72 -11.92 12.73
CA ALA A 248 -4.99 -12.61 11.67
C ALA A 248 -4.40 -11.62 10.67
N PHE A 249 -3.11 -11.80 10.35
CA PHE A 249 -2.38 -11.06 9.32
C PHE A 249 -2.01 -12.04 8.22
N TYR A 250 -2.67 -11.92 7.07
CA TYR A 250 -2.51 -12.83 5.94
C TYR A 250 -1.79 -12.15 4.79
N GLU A 251 -0.57 -12.60 4.49
CA GLU A 251 0.29 -12.08 3.43
C GLU A 251 0.48 -10.55 3.47
N CYS A 252 0.58 -9.97 4.66
CA CYS A 252 0.84 -8.55 4.84
C CYS A 252 2.34 -8.26 4.74
N GLU A 253 2.75 -7.43 3.78
CA GLU A 253 4.11 -6.93 3.63
C GLU A 253 4.36 -5.77 4.60
N GLY A 254 4.50 -6.10 5.87
CA GLY A 254 4.63 -5.14 6.96
C GLY A 254 4.48 -5.82 8.31
N VAL A 255 4.39 -5.03 9.36
CA VAL A 255 4.41 -5.49 10.74
C VAL A 255 3.29 -4.88 11.59
N LEU A 256 2.95 -5.54 12.70
CA LEU A 256 2.36 -4.90 13.86
C LEU A 256 3.49 -4.18 14.61
N ALA A 257 3.50 -2.85 14.58
CA ALA A 257 4.52 -2.05 15.23
C ALA A 257 4.03 -1.50 16.58
N LEU A 258 4.63 -1.94 17.68
CA LEU A 258 4.54 -1.28 18.96
C LEU A 258 5.54 -0.11 18.92
N ARG A 259 5.12 0.98 18.27
CA ARG A 259 6.01 2.05 17.77
C ARG A 259 6.32 3.12 18.81
N HIS A 260 5.35 3.47 19.62
CA HIS A 260 5.46 4.40 20.74
C HIS A 260 4.51 3.99 21.85
N GLY A 261 4.75 4.53 23.04
CA GLY A 261 4.01 4.17 24.25
C GLY A 261 4.52 2.85 24.84
N ASP A 262 4.07 2.57 26.03
CA ASP A 262 4.53 1.47 26.86
C ASP A 262 3.37 0.56 27.27
N ARG A 263 3.70 -0.61 27.81
CA ARG A 263 2.73 -1.55 28.41
C ARG A 263 1.63 -2.02 27.43
N ASN A 264 1.95 -2.11 26.12
CA ASN A 264 1.05 -2.73 25.18
C ASN A 264 1.18 -4.25 25.23
N VAL A 265 0.08 -4.96 24.97
CA VAL A 265 0.03 -6.41 24.95
C VAL A 265 -0.38 -6.88 23.56
N ALA A 266 0.45 -7.71 22.92
CA ALA A 266 0.15 -8.41 21.68
C ALA A 266 0.10 -9.91 21.93
N GLU A 267 -1.09 -10.52 21.90
CA GLU A 267 -1.25 -11.93 22.23
C GLU A 267 -2.21 -12.71 21.33
N ASN A 268 -1.97 -13.99 21.16
CA ASN A 268 -2.82 -14.90 20.40
C ASN A 268 -3.08 -14.43 18.94
N ASN A 269 -2.21 -13.59 18.36
CA ASN A 269 -2.32 -13.19 16.97
C ASN A 269 -1.69 -14.24 16.04
N LEU A 270 -2.19 -14.33 14.82
CA LEU A 270 -1.72 -15.25 13.80
C LEU A 270 -1.16 -14.44 12.60
N PHE A 271 0.10 -14.71 12.24
CA PHE A 271 0.78 -14.11 11.10
C PHE A 271 1.12 -15.21 10.09
N ILE A 272 0.65 -15.08 8.86
CA ILE A 272 0.86 -16.05 7.76
C ILE A 272 1.52 -15.32 6.59
N GLY A 273 2.72 -15.73 6.21
CA GLY A 273 3.52 -15.04 5.17
C GLY A 273 3.65 -15.77 3.85
N HIS A 274 3.51 -17.10 3.83
CA HIS A 274 3.74 -17.96 2.66
C HIS A 274 5.09 -17.71 1.94
N GLY A 275 6.11 -17.27 2.68
CA GLY A 275 7.41 -16.93 2.11
C GLY A 275 7.42 -15.67 1.23
N LYS A 276 6.35 -14.87 1.22
CA LYS A 276 6.31 -13.62 0.46
C LYS A 276 7.25 -12.58 1.09
N ARG A 277 7.92 -11.82 0.21
CA ARG A 277 8.85 -10.77 0.60
C ARG A 277 8.21 -9.80 1.59
N ASN A 278 8.98 -9.35 2.57
CA ASN A 278 8.58 -8.37 3.60
C ASN A 278 7.38 -8.75 4.48
N THR A 279 6.87 -9.98 4.39
CA THR A 279 5.87 -10.42 5.36
C THR A 279 6.51 -10.49 6.74
N GLY A 280 5.99 -9.70 7.67
CA GLY A 280 6.56 -9.50 8.98
C GLY A 280 5.62 -9.86 10.13
N GLY A 281 6.17 -9.80 11.34
CA GLY A 281 5.42 -10.09 12.55
C GLY A 281 5.28 -8.86 13.45
N ILE A 282 6.00 -8.83 14.57
CA ILE A 282 5.88 -7.76 15.57
C ILE A 282 7.20 -7.00 15.71
N ARG A 283 7.15 -5.66 15.56
CA ARG A 283 8.27 -4.76 15.81
C ARG A 283 8.05 -3.99 17.12
N ILE A 284 9.09 -3.95 17.96
CA ILE A 284 9.02 -3.43 19.31
C ILE A 284 9.95 -2.23 19.51
N VAL A 285 9.40 -1.15 20.05
CA VAL A 285 10.08 0.04 20.56
C VAL A 285 9.46 0.39 21.92
N GLY A 286 10.23 0.98 22.86
CA GLY A 286 9.72 1.40 24.17
C GLY A 286 9.79 0.32 25.23
N GLU A 287 9.05 0.50 26.32
CA GLU A 287 9.23 -0.24 27.56
C GLU A 287 8.03 -1.11 27.92
N ASP A 288 8.27 -2.17 28.69
CA ASP A 288 7.24 -3.02 29.30
C ASP A 288 6.24 -3.63 28.31
N GLN A 289 6.66 -3.89 27.06
CA GLN A 289 5.82 -4.53 26.06
C GLN A 289 5.70 -6.04 26.31
N VAL A 290 4.53 -6.61 26.05
CA VAL A 290 4.27 -8.04 26.18
C VAL A 290 3.87 -8.64 24.84
N VAL A 291 4.60 -9.66 24.41
CA VAL A 291 4.33 -10.45 23.20
C VAL A 291 4.21 -11.90 23.59
N ARG A 292 3.00 -12.45 23.60
CA ARG A 292 2.80 -13.82 24.07
C ARG A 292 1.79 -14.63 23.26
N SER A 293 2.03 -15.93 23.19
CA SER A 293 1.11 -16.89 22.56
C SER A 293 0.74 -16.57 21.11
N ASN A 294 1.58 -15.82 20.36
CA ASN A 294 1.36 -15.56 18.95
C ASN A 294 1.95 -16.67 18.08
N SER A 295 1.40 -16.86 16.89
CA SER A 295 1.90 -17.79 15.87
C SER A 295 2.38 -17.03 14.64
N PHE A 296 3.62 -17.29 14.21
CA PHE A 296 4.29 -16.71 13.06
C PHE A 296 4.66 -17.82 12.10
N LEU A 297 4.03 -17.84 10.91
CA LEU A 297 4.11 -18.92 9.95
C LEU A 297 4.66 -18.46 8.62
N SER A 298 5.79 -19.01 8.19
CA SER A 298 6.43 -18.79 6.88
C SER A 298 6.61 -17.32 6.51
N LEU A 299 7.04 -16.48 7.48
CA LEU A 299 7.34 -15.07 7.28
C LEU A 299 8.72 -14.91 6.63
N ALA A 300 8.81 -14.10 5.57
CA ALA A 300 10.06 -13.87 4.83
C ALA A 300 10.70 -12.49 5.07
N GLY A 301 10.18 -11.70 5.99
CA GLY A 301 10.74 -10.42 6.38
C GLY A 301 12.04 -10.54 7.17
N GLU A 302 12.87 -9.52 7.07
CA GLU A 302 14.14 -9.37 7.78
C GLU A 302 14.22 -7.98 8.39
N ARG A 303 15.06 -7.78 9.39
CA ARG A 303 15.30 -6.49 10.05
C ARG A 303 14.00 -5.91 10.61
N PHE A 304 13.53 -4.78 10.11
CA PHE A 304 12.27 -4.16 10.53
C PHE A 304 11.03 -5.02 10.25
N PHE A 305 11.13 -5.94 9.30
CA PHE A 305 10.09 -6.87 8.91
C PHE A 305 10.26 -8.28 9.52
N SER A 306 11.22 -8.51 10.40
CA SER A 306 11.42 -9.83 11.01
C SER A 306 10.13 -10.32 11.70
N ALA A 307 10.01 -11.64 11.86
CA ALA A 307 8.88 -12.23 12.59
C ALA A 307 8.75 -11.63 14.01
N LEU A 308 9.90 -11.30 14.61
CA LEU A 308 9.99 -10.44 15.80
C LEU A 308 11.21 -9.54 15.64
N ALA A 309 11.05 -8.23 15.87
CA ALA A 309 12.14 -7.26 15.80
C ALA A 309 12.15 -6.38 17.06
N LEU A 310 13.19 -6.50 17.90
CA LEU A 310 13.45 -5.60 19.02
C LEU A 310 14.45 -4.54 18.55
N MET A 311 14.04 -3.26 18.60
CA MET A 311 14.80 -2.18 18.00
C MET A 311 15.86 -1.57 18.91
N TYR A 312 17.01 -1.21 18.33
CA TYR A 312 17.95 -0.33 19.02
C TYR A 312 17.32 1.03 19.31
N GLY A 313 17.62 1.58 20.48
CA GLY A 313 17.19 2.91 20.91
C GLY A 313 18.21 3.99 20.66
N VAL A 314 17.75 5.24 20.61
CA VAL A 314 18.58 6.45 20.56
C VAL A 314 18.87 6.92 21.99
N PRO A 315 20.13 7.24 22.37
CA PRO A 315 20.44 7.82 23.66
C PRO A 315 19.66 9.13 23.90
N ASN A 316 19.04 9.25 25.08
CA ASN A 316 18.20 10.40 25.45
C ASN A 316 17.08 10.68 24.42
N SER A 317 16.48 9.65 23.88
CA SER A 317 15.42 9.73 22.88
C SER A 317 14.22 10.54 23.40
N LEU A 318 13.63 11.33 22.50
CA LEU A 318 12.29 11.85 22.75
C LEU A 318 11.29 10.67 22.69
N PRO A 319 10.16 10.72 23.43
CA PRO A 319 9.17 9.65 23.46
C PRO A 319 8.60 9.26 22.08
N ASN A 320 8.58 10.19 21.14
CA ASN A 320 8.09 9.99 19.78
C ASN A 320 9.19 9.61 18.76
N ARG A 321 10.34 9.14 19.23
CA ARG A 321 11.44 8.58 18.40
C ARG A 321 11.66 7.12 18.74
N TYR A 322 12.89 6.66 18.76
CA TYR A 322 13.28 5.30 19.13
C TYR A 322 13.73 5.27 20.59
N MET A 323 12.79 5.12 21.51
CA MET A 323 13.12 4.82 22.91
C MET A 323 13.79 3.44 23.01
N GLN A 324 14.68 3.29 23.98
CA GLN A 324 15.32 2.00 24.21
C GLN A 324 14.27 0.95 24.59
N VAL A 325 14.36 -0.22 23.99
CA VAL A 325 13.53 -1.37 24.37
C VAL A 325 14.02 -1.92 25.72
N GLN A 326 13.11 -1.98 26.69
CA GLN A 326 13.43 -2.43 28.05
C GLN A 326 12.29 -3.28 28.63
N ARG A 327 12.63 -4.28 29.41
CA ARG A 327 11.70 -5.13 30.17
C ARG A 327 10.60 -5.77 29.32
N THR A 328 10.90 -6.05 28.06
CA THR A 328 9.97 -6.73 27.16
C THR A 328 9.81 -8.20 27.57
N VAL A 329 8.57 -8.68 27.55
CA VAL A 329 8.25 -10.09 27.77
C VAL A 329 7.88 -10.73 26.44
N VAL A 330 8.61 -11.78 26.05
CA VAL A 330 8.34 -12.60 24.87
C VAL A 330 8.13 -14.03 25.35
N GLU A 331 6.86 -14.50 25.39
CA GLU A 331 6.52 -15.74 26.06
C GLU A 331 5.54 -16.60 25.25
N GLY A 332 5.83 -17.91 25.15
CA GLY A 332 4.90 -18.90 24.60
C GLY A 332 4.56 -18.72 23.14
N ASN A 333 5.35 -17.96 22.37
CA ASN A 333 5.13 -17.76 20.94
C ASN A 333 5.66 -18.92 20.11
N VAL A 334 5.07 -19.13 18.93
CA VAL A 334 5.51 -20.15 17.97
C VAL A 334 5.98 -19.46 16.69
N PHE A 335 7.22 -19.71 16.30
CA PHE A 335 7.83 -19.23 15.06
C PHE A 335 8.17 -20.44 14.20
N GLU A 336 7.52 -20.60 13.04
CA GLU A 336 7.77 -21.72 12.13
C GLU A 336 8.07 -21.23 10.72
N ALA A 337 9.15 -21.73 10.12
CA ALA A 337 9.65 -21.38 8.80
C ALA A 337 9.82 -19.85 8.60
N CYS A 338 10.13 -19.12 9.66
CA CYS A 338 10.38 -17.68 9.61
C CYS A 338 11.83 -17.39 9.22
N LYS A 339 12.04 -16.44 8.31
CA LYS A 339 13.38 -16.08 7.82
C LYS A 339 14.25 -15.44 8.90
N ALA A 340 13.68 -14.57 9.73
CA ALA A 340 14.42 -13.86 10.76
C ALA A 340 13.60 -13.61 12.03
N ILE A 341 14.29 -13.76 13.18
CA ILE A 341 13.88 -13.32 14.50
C ILE A 341 15.04 -12.48 15.02
N GLU A 342 14.87 -11.19 15.22
CA GLU A 342 15.96 -10.28 15.56
C GLU A 342 15.69 -9.58 16.89
N THR A 343 16.43 -9.94 17.90
CA THR A 343 16.29 -9.40 19.27
C THR A 343 17.14 -8.15 19.51
N ASP A 344 17.89 -7.67 18.50
CA ASP A 344 18.78 -6.50 18.56
C ASP A 344 19.02 -5.92 17.15
N THR A 345 17.98 -5.36 16.52
CA THR A 345 18.06 -4.87 15.13
C THR A 345 17.96 -3.35 15.01
N GLY A 346 18.30 -2.84 13.83
CA GLY A 346 18.18 -1.42 13.49
C GLY A 346 19.27 -0.52 14.07
N LYS A 347 20.42 -1.06 14.48
CA LYS A 347 21.59 -0.30 14.92
C LYS A 347 22.12 0.57 13.78
N ASP A 348 22.38 1.85 14.08
CA ASP A 348 23.02 2.80 13.19
C ASP A 348 23.85 3.84 13.97
N PHE A 349 24.12 5.01 13.36
CA PHE A 349 24.89 6.07 14.01
C PHE A 349 24.12 6.80 15.12
N GLU A 350 22.79 6.79 15.12
CA GLU A 350 21.94 7.40 16.15
C GLU A 350 21.41 6.34 17.14
N ARG A 351 20.94 5.20 16.64
CA ARG A 351 20.38 4.10 17.41
C ARG A 351 21.50 3.21 17.93
N THR A 352 21.99 3.48 19.12
CA THR A 352 23.17 2.82 19.70
C THR A 352 22.89 2.05 20.99
N LEU A 353 21.68 2.20 21.56
CA LEU A 353 21.29 1.50 22.79
C LEU A 353 20.61 0.16 22.45
N PRO A 354 21.23 -0.98 22.79
CA PRO A 354 20.61 -2.28 22.55
C PRO A 354 19.38 -2.48 23.45
N PRO A 355 18.46 -3.38 23.08
CA PRO A 355 17.43 -3.89 23.99
C PRO A 355 18.05 -4.45 25.28
N ILE A 356 17.39 -4.20 26.42
CA ILE A 356 17.84 -4.72 27.74
C ILE A 356 16.67 -5.33 28.51
N ASP A 357 16.99 -6.22 29.44
CA ASP A 357 16.04 -6.87 30.35
C ASP A 357 14.89 -7.59 29.62
N THR A 358 15.13 -8.09 28.41
CA THR A 358 14.17 -8.90 27.68
C THR A 358 14.05 -10.29 28.29
N ARG A 359 12.82 -10.69 28.63
CA ARG A 359 12.50 -12.01 29.10
C ARG A 359 12.00 -12.87 27.93
N TRP A 360 12.75 -13.90 27.59
CA TRP A 360 12.43 -14.84 26.52
C TRP A 360 12.12 -16.21 27.11
N GLU A 361 10.84 -16.59 27.16
CA GLU A 361 10.41 -17.79 27.87
C GLU A 361 9.43 -18.65 27.04
N ASN A 362 9.62 -19.95 27.06
CA ASN A 362 8.69 -20.94 26.47
C ASN A 362 8.33 -20.72 25.00
N ASN A 363 9.17 -20.01 24.23
CA ASN A 363 8.95 -19.82 22.80
C ASN A 363 9.46 -21.03 22.01
N THR A 364 8.75 -21.39 20.95
CA THR A 364 9.14 -22.45 20.02
C THR A 364 9.63 -21.83 18.72
N VAL A 365 10.78 -22.30 18.23
CA VAL A 365 11.34 -21.86 16.93
C VAL A 365 11.66 -23.10 16.11
N ASN A 366 11.02 -23.24 14.96
CA ASN A 366 11.19 -24.35 14.03
C ASN A 366 11.53 -23.84 12.62
N ASP A 367 12.49 -24.49 11.96
CA ASP A 367 12.87 -24.15 10.59
C ASP A 367 11.82 -24.56 9.55
N VAL A 368 10.89 -25.42 9.92
CA VAL A 368 9.83 -25.96 9.06
C VAL A 368 8.47 -25.70 9.69
N GLN A 369 7.50 -25.32 8.88
CA GLN A 369 6.12 -25.17 9.33
C GLN A 369 5.49 -26.55 9.58
N THR A 370 5.03 -26.76 10.80
CA THR A 370 4.33 -27.97 11.23
C THR A 370 2.89 -27.69 11.67
N LEU A 371 2.61 -26.46 12.07
CA LEU A 371 1.25 -26.01 12.38
C LEU A 371 0.42 -25.94 11.12
N GLN A 372 -0.77 -26.53 11.17
CA GLN A 372 -1.75 -26.38 10.13
C GLN A 372 -2.33 -24.95 10.19
N GLU A 373 -2.18 -24.21 9.11
CA GLU A 373 -2.78 -22.90 8.98
C GLU A 373 -4.25 -22.99 8.53
N PRO A 374 -5.11 -22.09 8.99
CA PRO A 374 -6.47 -21.97 8.46
C PRO A 374 -6.42 -21.44 7.02
N SER A 375 -7.32 -21.89 6.16
CA SER A 375 -7.50 -21.32 4.84
C SER A 375 -7.99 -19.86 4.93
N LEU A 376 -7.75 -19.07 3.87
CA LEU A 376 -8.24 -17.70 3.81
C LEU A 376 -9.78 -17.62 3.98
N ALA A 377 -10.51 -18.60 3.44
CA ALA A 377 -11.96 -18.68 3.60
C ALA A 377 -12.37 -18.86 5.07
N GLU A 378 -11.66 -19.69 5.83
CA GLU A 378 -11.88 -19.86 7.28
C GLU A 378 -11.52 -18.59 8.05
N LEU A 379 -10.45 -17.89 7.68
CA LEU A 379 -10.07 -16.62 8.31
C LEU A 379 -11.11 -15.52 8.08
N ARG A 380 -11.80 -15.53 6.95
CA ARG A 380 -12.87 -14.56 6.62
C ARG A 380 -14.20 -14.85 7.34
N LEU A 381 -14.40 -16.04 7.90
CA LEU A 381 -15.65 -16.38 8.61
C LEU A 381 -15.89 -15.44 9.81
N GLY A 382 -17.05 -14.79 9.84
CA GLY A 382 -17.44 -13.83 10.87
C GLY A 382 -16.61 -12.55 10.88
N LYS A 383 -15.87 -12.23 9.80
CA LYS A 383 -15.11 -11.00 9.62
C LYS A 383 -15.70 -10.15 8.52
N GLY A 384 -15.78 -8.83 8.77
CA GLY A 384 -16.38 -7.90 7.82
C GLY A 384 -17.90 -7.97 7.77
N ALA A 385 -18.48 -7.22 6.84
CA ALA A 385 -19.93 -7.19 6.60
C ALA A 385 -20.36 -8.47 5.90
N GLU A 386 -21.21 -9.27 6.54
CA GLU A 386 -21.64 -10.59 6.03
C GLU A 386 -22.31 -10.53 4.65
N TRP A 387 -22.97 -9.42 4.33
CA TRP A 387 -23.67 -9.21 3.06
C TRP A 387 -22.74 -8.81 1.91
N PHE A 388 -21.47 -8.45 2.22
CA PHE A 388 -20.52 -7.96 1.23
C PHE A 388 -19.59 -9.09 0.76
N VAL A 389 -19.63 -9.35 -0.53
CA VAL A 389 -18.69 -10.24 -1.20
C VAL A 389 -17.83 -9.37 -2.11
N PRO A 390 -16.50 -9.28 -1.86
CA PRO A 390 -15.62 -8.54 -2.75
C PRO A 390 -15.66 -9.14 -4.16
N GLU A 391 -15.77 -8.27 -5.17
CA GLU A 391 -15.66 -8.71 -6.56
C GLU A 391 -14.21 -9.11 -6.86
N GLU A 392 -13.96 -10.39 -7.05
CA GLU A 392 -12.73 -10.90 -7.62
C GLU A 392 -12.83 -10.83 -9.16
N SER A 393 -12.75 -9.61 -9.72
CA SER A 393 -12.69 -9.45 -11.17
C SER A 393 -11.27 -9.65 -11.65
N THR A 394 -11.04 -10.63 -12.51
CA THR A 394 -9.84 -10.66 -13.35
C THR A 394 -10.14 -9.79 -14.57
N PRO A 395 -9.51 -8.61 -14.69
CA PRO A 395 -9.82 -7.74 -15.82
C PRO A 395 -9.45 -8.43 -17.14
N GLU A 396 -10.29 -8.22 -18.15
CA GLU A 396 -10.04 -8.76 -19.50
C GLU A 396 -8.76 -8.13 -20.08
N VAL A 397 -7.85 -8.98 -20.56
CA VAL A 397 -6.60 -8.53 -21.17
C VAL A 397 -6.85 -8.22 -22.64
N LYS A 398 -6.69 -6.94 -23.02
CA LYS A 398 -6.74 -6.52 -24.43
C LYS A 398 -5.45 -6.92 -25.13
N GLU A 399 -5.58 -7.61 -26.26
CA GLU A 399 -4.44 -8.01 -27.09
C GLU A 399 -4.40 -7.25 -28.41
N ILE A 400 -3.25 -6.66 -28.74
CA ILE A 400 -2.97 -5.99 -30.01
C ILE A 400 -1.78 -6.69 -30.67
N VAL A 401 -2.01 -7.31 -31.80
CA VAL A 401 -0.98 -8.05 -32.54
C VAL A 401 -0.60 -7.24 -33.78
N LEU A 402 0.65 -6.85 -33.89
CA LEU A 402 1.17 -6.05 -35.00
C LEU A 402 1.72 -6.96 -36.10
N PRO A 403 1.30 -6.78 -37.38
CA PRO A 403 1.83 -7.51 -38.50
C PRO A 403 3.24 -7.03 -38.86
N ASP A 404 3.89 -7.73 -39.78
CA ASP A 404 5.15 -7.28 -40.36
C ASP A 404 5.01 -5.94 -41.11
N GLY A 405 6.05 -5.11 -41.04
CA GLY A 405 6.09 -3.81 -41.73
C GLY A 405 5.91 -2.60 -40.81
N VAL A 406 5.59 -1.46 -41.40
CA VAL A 406 5.50 -0.16 -40.70
C VAL A 406 4.05 0.16 -40.34
N THR A 407 3.82 0.35 -39.05
CA THR A 407 2.57 0.88 -38.50
C THR A 407 2.80 2.35 -38.07
N VAL A 408 1.99 3.27 -38.58
CA VAL A 408 2.04 4.69 -38.20
C VAL A 408 0.89 4.99 -37.25
N LEU A 409 1.22 5.45 -36.05
CA LEU A 409 0.23 5.93 -35.08
C LEU A 409 -0.03 7.41 -35.35
N GLU A 410 -1.25 7.78 -35.76
CA GLU A 410 -1.68 9.14 -36.02
C GLU A 410 -1.98 9.93 -34.74
N GLU A 411 -2.24 9.22 -33.63
CA GLU A 411 -2.48 9.77 -32.30
C GLU A 411 -1.89 8.84 -31.22
N GLY A 412 -1.73 9.37 -30.01
CA GLY A 412 -1.23 8.59 -28.86
C GLY A 412 -2.25 7.54 -28.41
N MET A 413 -1.78 6.32 -28.17
CA MET A 413 -2.59 5.25 -27.61
C MET A 413 -2.68 5.39 -26.08
N VAL A 414 -3.89 5.42 -25.53
CA VAL A 414 -4.12 5.45 -24.07
C VAL A 414 -4.55 4.05 -23.59
N ILE A 415 -3.83 3.54 -22.59
CA ILE A 415 -4.05 2.23 -22.00
C ILE A 415 -4.76 2.41 -20.65
N THR A 416 -6.00 1.96 -20.55
CA THR A 416 -6.87 2.08 -19.36
C THR A 416 -7.25 0.73 -18.76
N GLY A 417 -6.66 -0.37 -19.22
CA GLY A 417 -6.85 -1.73 -18.72
C GLY A 417 -5.63 -2.58 -19.07
N PRO A 418 -5.52 -3.80 -18.58
CA PRO A 418 -4.43 -4.71 -18.91
C PRO A 418 -4.34 -4.91 -20.44
N THR A 419 -3.20 -4.56 -21.02
CA THR A 419 -3.01 -4.59 -22.47
C THR A 419 -1.70 -5.23 -22.85
N VAL A 420 -1.73 -6.14 -23.84
CA VAL A 420 -0.57 -6.76 -24.47
C VAL A 420 -0.45 -6.26 -25.90
N ILE A 421 0.69 -5.65 -26.25
CA ILE A 421 1.03 -5.26 -27.61
C ILE A 421 2.22 -6.07 -28.07
N LYS A 422 2.06 -6.91 -29.08
CA LYS A 422 3.11 -7.84 -29.50
C LYS A 422 3.23 -7.98 -31.02
N ALA A 423 4.40 -8.40 -31.47
CA ALA A 423 4.59 -8.79 -32.86
C ALA A 423 3.80 -10.08 -33.18
N ALA A 424 3.27 -10.18 -34.39
CA ALA A 424 2.78 -11.47 -34.89
C ALA A 424 3.92 -12.48 -34.97
N PRO A 425 3.67 -13.79 -34.87
CA PRO A 425 4.70 -14.80 -34.97
C PRO A 425 5.58 -14.66 -36.21
N GLY A 426 6.89 -14.45 -36.04
CA GLY A 426 7.87 -14.25 -37.11
C GLY A 426 7.87 -12.85 -37.75
N ALA A 427 6.98 -11.95 -37.36
CA ALA A 427 6.93 -10.56 -37.85
C ALA A 427 7.97 -9.69 -37.14
N LYS A 428 8.36 -8.59 -37.80
CA LYS A 428 9.24 -7.51 -37.28
C LYS A 428 8.57 -6.17 -37.47
N PRO A 429 7.51 -5.85 -36.71
CA PRO A 429 6.79 -4.60 -36.85
C PRO A 429 7.66 -3.42 -36.46
N GLU A 430 7.57 -2.35 -37.24
CA GLU A 430 8.13 -1.04 -36.90
C GLU A 430 6.98 -0.06 -36.63
N VAL A 431 7.02 0.59 -35.46
CA VAL A 431 6.04 1.61 -35.08
C VAL A 431 6.66 3.00 -35.22
N ARG A 432 5.97 3.88 -35.93
CA ARG A 432 6.28 5.31 -36.08
C ARG A 432 5.14 6.15 -35.56
N PHE A 433 5.41 7.43 -35.27
CA PHE A 433 4.43 8.35 -34.74
C PHE A 433 4.22 9.55 -35.63
N ALA A 434 2.97 9.86 -35.95
CA ALA A 434 2.56 11.02 -36.72
C ALA A 434 1.65 11.99 -35.93
N GLY A 435 1.43 11.70 -34.63
CA GLY A 435 0.59 12.51 -33.75
C GLY A 435 1.22 13.82 -33.27
N SER A 436 0.62 14.42 -32.26
CA SER A 436 1.04 15.70 -31.67
C SER A 436 2.32 15.58 -30.85
N ARG A 437 3.11 16.64 -30.81
CA ARG A 437 4.30 16.78 -29.95
C ARG A 437 4.00 16.67 -28.45
N SER A 438 2.77 16.96 -28.04
CA SER A 438 2.33 16.87 -26.65
C SER A 438 1.90 15.48 -26.21
N GLU A 439 1.87 14.51 -27.11
CA GLU A 439 1.43 13.14 -26.85
C GLU A 439 2.61 12.18 -26.76
N ASN A 440 2.46 11.11 -26.00
CA ASN A 440 3.32 9.93 -26.07
C ASN A 440 2.75 8.94 -27.10
N MET A 441 3.57 8.06 -27.66
CA MET A 441 3.05 6.99 -28.51
C MET A 441 2.08 6.11 -27.73
N ILE A 442 2.45 5.75 -26.49
CA ILE A 442 1.65 4.91 -25.59
C ILE A 442 1.66 5.56 -24.21
N THR A 443 0.48 5.85 -23.67
CA THR A 443 0.30 6.37 -22.32
C THR A 443 -0.46 5.36 -21.46
N ILE A 444 0.14 4.89 -20.38
CA ILE A 444 -0.52 4.08 -19.35
C ILE A 444 -1.27 5.05 -18.44
N ALA A 445 -2.59 4.95 -18.39
CA ALA A 445 -3.47 5.74 -17.52
C ALA A 445 -4.05 4.87 -16.40
N ASP A 446 -4.85 5.46 -15.52
CA ASP A 446 -5.48 4.73 -14.42
C ASP A 446 -6.18 3.45 -14.88
N GLY A 447 -5.98 2.37 -14.13
CA GLY A 447 -6.46 1.02 -14.45
C GLY A 447 -5.63 0.30 -15.51
N GLY A 448 -4.67 0.98 -16.17
CA GLY A 448 -3.83 0.41 -17.21
C GLY A 448 -2.65 -0.39 -16.68
N SER A 449 -2.30 -1.48 -17.37
CA SER A 449 -1.04 -2.20 -17.25
C SER A 449 -0.60 -2.64 -18.65
N LEU A 450 0.70 -2.71 -18.90
CA LEU A 450 1.18 -2.87 -20.28
C LEU A 450 2.28 -3.94 -20.40
N THR A 451 2.10 -4.84 -21.34
CA THR A 451 3.15 -5.71 -21.88
C THR A 451 3.41 -5.35 -23.33
N VAL A 452 4.68 -5.12 -23.68
CA VAL A 452 5.09 -4.88 -25.08
C VAL A 452 6.20 -5.83 -25.46
N SER A 453 6.06 -6.55 -26.58
CA SER A 453 7.08 -7.51 -27.02
C SER A 453 7.33 -7.53 -28.53
N GLY A 454 8.62 -7.59 -28.90
CA GLY A 454 9.05 -7.83 -30.28
C GLY A 454 8.86 -6.66 -31.25
N ILE A 455 8.80 -5.43 -30.78
CA ILE A 455 8.46 -4.25 -31.58
C ILE A 455 9.66 -3.32 -31.71
N ARG A 456 9.86 -2.76 -32.92
CA ARG A 456 10.79 -1.66 -33.18
C ARG A 456 10.05 -0.34 -33.14
N PHE A 457 10.42 0.53 -32.23
CA PHE A 457 9.94 1.92 -32.13
C PHE A 457 10.98 2.87 -32.73
N ASN A 458 10.61 3.53 -33.82
CA ASN A 458 11.50 4.40 -34.57
C ASN A 458 11.10 5.86 -34.42
N GLY A 459 11.98 6.67 -33.84
CA GLY A 459 11.77 8.08 -33.61
C GLY A 459 11.97 8.97 -34.85
N VAL A 460 12.37 8.43 -36.00
CA VAL A 460 12.45 9.20 -37.23
C VAL A 460 11.05 9.58 -37.69
N LEU A 461 10.84 10.87 -37.80
CA LEU A 461 9.57 11.46 -38.19
C LEU A 461 9.52 11.80 -39.66
N THR A 462 8.29 11.92 -40.16
CA THR A 462 8.04 12.61 -41.42
C THR A 462 8.61 14.03 -41.34
N PRO A 463 9.28 14.55 -42.39
CA PRO A 463 9.85 15.89 -42.36
C PRO A 463 8.85 16.95 -41.85
N GLY A 464 9.28 17.78 -40.89
CA GLY A 464 8.48 18.82 -40.26
C GLY A 464 7.65 18.41 -39.05
N LYS A 465 7.66 17.14 -38.64
CA LYS A 465 7.04 16.66 -37.39
C LYS A 465 8.13 16.20 -36.41
N SER A 466 7.93 16.42 -35.14
CA SER A 466 8.80 15.93 -34.08
C SER A 466 8.02 15.06 -33.11
N LEU A 467 8.71 14.10 -32.54
CA LEU A 467 8.16 13.18 -31.55
C LEU A 467 7.65 13.89 -30.30
N ALA A 468 6.68 13.26 -29.71
CA ALA A 468 6.17 13.50 -28.38
C ALA A 468 7.25 13.36 -27.29
N SER A 469 6.85 13.50 -26.06
CA SER A 469 7.75 13.46 -24.91
C SER A 469 8.28 12.07 -24.58
N GLY A 470 7.68 10.99 -25.11
CA GLY A 470 8.10 9.60 -24.87
C GLY A 470 7.43 8.59 -25.79
N ILE A 471 7.91 7.34 -25.77
CA ILE A 471 7.28 6.22 -26.45
C ILE A 471 6.29 5.57 -25.49
N ILE A 472 6.77 5.02 -24.37
CA ILE A 472 5.96 4.44 -23.31
C ILE A 472 6.09 5.34 -22.09
N SER A 473 5.00 5.96 -21.68
CA SER A 473 4.94 6.81 -20.50
C SER A 473 3.68 6.54 -19.71
N THR A 474 3.69 6.83 -18.42
CA THR A 474 2.43 6.93 -17.68
C THR A 474 1.76 8.29 -17.91
N ALA A 475 0.47 8.39 -17.58
CA ALA A 475 -0.15 9.66 -17.23
C ALA A 475 0.48 10.21 -15.94
N GLU A 476 0.16 11.44 -15.56
CA GLU A 476 0.50 11.97 -14.24
C GLU A 476 -0.61 11.66 -13.23
N ASP A 477 -0.24 11.60 -11.93
CA ASP A 477 -1.19 11.53 -10.82
C ASP A 477 -2.18 10.35 -10.85
N MET A 478 -1.73 9.16 -11.24
CA MET A 478 -2.54 7.95 -11.26
C MET A 478 -2.87 7.48 -9.84
N ILE A 479 -4.08 6.96 -9.65
CA ILE A 479 -4.50 6.35 -8.39
C ILE A 479 -4.16 4.85 -8.34
N ASP A 480 -4.37 4.15 -9.45
CA ASP A 480 -4.10 2.71 -9.56
C ASP A 480 -2.60 2.43 -9.76
N PRO A 481 -2.03 1.47 -9.04
CA PRO A 481 -0.73 0.93 -9.39
C PRO A 481 -0.82 0.18 -10.73
N TYR A 482 0.32 0.07 -11.43
CA TYR A 482 0.38 -0.60 -12.71
C TYR A 482 1.57 -1.57 -12.79
N THR A 483 1.56 -2.44 -13.81
CA THR A 483 2.70 -3.26 -14.20
C THR A 483 3.17 -2.88 -15.60
N LEU A 484 4.49 -2.94 -15.84
CA LEU A 484 5.10 -2.70 -17.14
C LEU A 484 6.10 -3.79 -17.47
N LEU A 485 5.86 -4.54 -18.53
CA LEU A 485 6.81 -5.47 -19.13
C LEU A 485 7.16 -5.02 -20.56
N VAL A 486 8.44 -4.79 -20.82
CA VAL A 486 8.97 -4.49 -22.16
C VAL A 486 10.05 -5.49 -22.50
N GLU A 487 9.86 -6.28 -23.54
CA GLU A 487 10.81 -7.31 -23.93
C GLU A 487 11.04 -7.41 -25.43
N ASP A 488 12.26 -7.75 -25.82
CA ASP A 488 12.65 -8.00 -27.21
C ASP A 488 12.34 -6.79 -28.14
N CYS A 489 12.36 -5.56 -27.59
CA CYS A 489 12.03 -4.34 -28.31
C CYS A 489 13.27 -3.54 -28.70
N VAL A 490 13.11 -2.72 -29.73
CA VAL A 490 14.13 -1.77 -30.21
C VAL A 490 13.58 -0.36 -30.13
N PHE A 491 14.33 0.55 -29.49
CA PHE A 491 14.04 1.99 -29.40
C PHE A 491 15.17 2.75 -30.08
N GLU A 492 14.90 3.41 -31.18
CA GLU A 492 15.96 4.03 -31.98
C GLU A 492 15.59 5.37 -32.56
N ASN A 493 16.62 6.17 -32.88
CA ASN A 493 16.53 7.43 -33.58
C ASN A 493 15.65 8.49 -32.89
N CYS A 494 15.66 8.55 -31.56
CA CYS A 494 14.92 9.53 -30.78
C CYS A 494 15.82 10.74 -30.48
N GLY A 495 15.95 11.64 -31.46
CA GLY A 495 16.91 12.75 -31.45
C GLY A 495 16.44 14.02 -30.76
N GLU A 496 15.19 14.13 -30.33
CA GLU A 496 14.66 15.33 -29.69
C GLU A 496 15.16 15.47 -28.24
N SER A 497 15.47 16.73 -27.86
CA SER A 497 15.94 17.01 -26.49
C SER A 497 14.84 16.75 -25.46
N GLY A 498 15.18 16.05 -24.38
CA GLY A 498 14.24 15.68 -23.30
C GLY A 498 13.31 14.52 -23.62
N PHE A 499 13.44 13.90 -24.79
CA PHE A 499 12.69 12.70 -25.13
C PHE A 499 13.18 11.49 -24.34
N VAL A 500 12.27 10.74 -23.74
CA VAL A 500 12.57 9.55 -22.94
C VAL A 500 11.70 8.38 -23.42
N PRO A 501 12.27 7.32 -24.05
CA PRO A 501 11.50 6.18 -24.54
C PRO A 501 10.62 5.50 -23.50
N VAL A 502 11.12 5.25 -22.30
CA VAL A 502 10.35 4.57 -21.23
C VAL A 502 10.45 5.37 -19.93
N LYS A 503 9.31 5.87 -19.43
CA LYS A 503 9.31 6.68 -18.22
C LYS A 503 8.05 6.52 -17.35
N GLY A 504 8.24 6.64 -16.03
CA GLY A 504 7.18 6.87 -15.05
C GLY A 504 7.07 8.35 -14.69
N MET A 505 5.88 8.92 -14.79
CA MET A 505 5.62 10.31 -14.46
C MET A 505 5.39 10.51 -12.96
N LYS A 506 5.40 11.78 -12.52
CA LYS A 506 5.11 12.13 -11.12
C LYS A 506 3.71 11.66 -10.70
N GLY A 507 3.57 11.23 -9.46
CA GLY A 507 2.29 10.78 -8.89
C GLY A 507 1.86 9.40 -9.37
N THR A 508 2.77 8.59 -9.95
CA THR A 508 2.47 7.23 -10.42
C THR A 508 3.29 6.19 -9.68
N PHE A 509 2.80 4.95 -9.65
CA PHE A 509 3.48 3.87 -8.97
C PHE A 509 3.32 2.54 -9.72
N ALA A 510 4.43 1.96 -10.15
CA ALA A 510 4.42 0.60 -10.69
C ALA A 510 4.67 -0.43 -9.58
N GLU A 511 3.91 -1.50 -9.56
CA GLU A 511 4.27 -2.68 -8.75
C GLU A 511 5.53 -3.33 -9.31
N THR A 512 5.58 -3.49 -10.63
CA THR A 512 6.75 -4.03 -11.32
C THR A 512 7.04 -3.29 -12.63
N VAL A 513 8.32 -3.06 -12.89
CA VAL A 513 8.84 -2.63 -14.20
C VAL A 513 9.91 -3.62 -14.62
N THR A 514 9.67 -4.37 -15.68
CA THR A 514 10.65 -5.30 -16.25
C THR A 514 10.97 -4.89 -17.69
N ILE A 515 12.24 -4.61 -17.96
CA ILE A 515 12.75 -4.27 -19.30
C ILE A 515 13.87 -5.22 -19.61
N ARG A 516 13.68 -6.10 -20.59
CA ARG A 516 14.64 -7.15 -20.88
C ARG A 516 14.86 -7.40 -22.37
N ARG A 517 16.09 -7.73 -22.72
CA ARG A 517 16.51 -8.03 -24.11
C ARG A 517 16.14 -6.92 -25.10
N CYS A 518 16.16 -5.68 -24.63
CA CYS A 518 15.83 -4.51 -25.42
C CYS A 518 17.09 -3.79 -25.94
N THR A 519 16.95 -3.12 -27.07
CA THR A 519 18.00 -2.26 -27.64
C THR A 519 17.54 -0.81 -27.62
N PHE A 520 18.40 0.07 -27.09
CA PHE A 520 18.22 1.52 -27.11
C PHE A 520 19.39 2.13 -27.91
N ASP A 521 19.10 2.77 -29.03
CA ASP A 521 20.14 3.29 -29.92
C ASP A 521 19.86 4.72 -30.42
N ALA A 522 20.87 5.57 -30.42
CA ALA A 522 20.83 6.95 -30.91
C ALA A 522 19.73 7.80 -30.24
N LEU A 523 19.81 7.93 -28.90
CA LEU A 523 18.91 8.76 -28.11
C LEU A 523 19.60 10.02 -27.61
N SER A 524 18.92 11.18 -27.67
CA SER A 524 19.43 12.44 -27.10
C SER A 524 19.03 12.66 -25.64
N GLY A 525 17.92 12.10 -25.19
CA GLY A 525 17.47 12.10 -23.80
C GLY A 525 17.90 10.87 -23.01
N ASP A 526 17.30 10.68 -21.83
CA ASP A 526 17.44 9.46 -21.05
C ASP A 526 16.76 8.28 -21.79
N ALA A 527 17.17 7.03 -21.54
CA ALA A 527 16.49 5.89 -22.16
C ALA A 527 15.37 5.34 -21.26
N ILE A 528 15.67 5.11 -20.01
CA ILE A 528 14.75 4.60 -18.99
C ILE A 528 14.77 5.58 -17.82
N ASN A 529 13.61 6.14 -17.44
CA ASN A 529 13.54 7.13 -16.36
C ASN A 529 12.35 6.87 -15.43
N PHE A 530 12.65 6.44 -14.20
CA PHE A 530 11.73 6.31 -13.07
C PHE A 530 12.20 7.21 -11.91
N ALA A 531 12.43 8.48 -12.21
CA ALA A 531 12.85 9.52 -11.28
C ALA A 531 11.89 10.73 -11.30
N GLY A 532 10.61 10.49 -11.54
CA GLY A 532 9.57 11.52 -11.60
C GLY A 532 9.23 12.14 -10.26
N GLU A 533 9.43 11.39 -9.16
CA GLU A 533 9.25 11.89 -7.80
C GLU A 533 10.47 12.71 -7.38
N THR A 534 10.31 14.02 -7.24
CA THR A 534 11.42 14.96 -6.97
C THR A 534 11.38 15.58 -5.58
N GLU A 535 10.31 15.35 -4.81
CA GLU A 535 10.15 15.90 -3.47
C GLU A 535 10.85 15.03 -2.42
N ASP A 536 11.47 15.67 -1.41
CA ASP A 536 12.12 14.99 -0.27
C ASP A 536 11.08 14.38 0.70
N LYS A 537 10.35 13.34 0.23
CA LYS A 537 9.28 12.66 0.98
C LYS A 537 9.40 11.12 0.94
N GLY A 538 10.53 10.58 0.52
CA GLY A 538 10.73 9.14 0.41
C GLY A 538 9.91 8.47 -0.69
N ARG A 539 9.32 9.21 -1.63
CA ARG A 539 8.51 8.68 -2.73
C ARG A 539 9.35 8.16 -3.89
N TYR A 540 8.81 7.18 -4.59
CA TYR A 540 9.41 6.58 -5.79
C TYR A 540 8.33 6.04 -6.73
N ASN A 541 8.70 5.85 -8.02
CA ASN A 541 7.74 5.55 -9.08
C ASN A 541 7.50 4.05 -9.33
N ALA A 542 8.32 3.16 -8.78
CA ALA A 542 8.15 1.72 -8.99
C ALA A 542 8.78 0.93 -7.84
N ASP A 543 8.11 -0.13 -7.39
CA ASP A 543 8.61 -0.98 -6.29
C ASP A 543 9.71 -1.91 -6.77
N ASP A 544 9.43 -2.75 -7.77
CA ASP A 544 10.42 -3.62 -8.39
C ASP A 544 10.82 -3.13 -9.78
N ILE A 545 12.10 -2.90 -10.01
CA ILE A 545 12.65 -2.51 -11.31
C ILE A 545 13.73 -3.51 -11.72
N VAL A 546 13.49 -4.23 -12.81
CA VAL A 546 14.43 -5.19 -13.40
C VAL A 546 14.79 -4.74 -14.81
N ILE A 547 16.08 -4.49 -15.05
CA ILE A 547 16.64 -4.17 -16.37
C ILE A 547 17.70 -5.23 -16.64
N GLU A 548 17.43 -6.12 -17.59
CA GLU A 548 18.28 -7.27 -17.86
C GLU A 548 18.55 -7.48 -19.34
N ASP A 549 19.79 -7.87 -19.66
CA ASP A 549 20.23 -8.27 -21.01
C ASP A 549 19.92 -7.19 -22.09
N CYS A 550 19.93 -5.91 -21.72
CA CYS A 550 19.66 -4.79 -22.60
C CYS A 550 20.93 -4.21 -23.21
N SER A 551 20.81 -3.65 -24.40
CA SER A 551 21.89 -2.97 -25.13
C SER A 551 21.60 -1.48 -25.27
N PHE A 552 22.53 -0.63 -24.86
CA PHE A 552 22.45 0.82 -24.93
C PHE A 552 23.62 1.35 -25.78
N HIS A 553 23.31 2.02 -26.88
CA HIS A 553 24.30 2.56 -27.81
C HIS A 553 24.04 4.03 -28.09
N ARG A 554 25.09 4.88 -28.06
CA ARG A 554 25.03 6.28 -28.43
C ARG A 554 23.93 7.07 -27.75
N ILE A 555 23.79 6.88 -26.42
CA ILE A 555 22.82 7.61 -25.59
C ILE A 555 23.48 8.87 -25.04
N LEU A 556 22.98 10.06 -25.39
CA LEU A 556 23.51 11.32 -24.87
C LEU A 556 23.02 11.65 -23.45
N GLY A 557 21.80 11.25 -23.12
CA GLY A 557 21.21 11.34 -21.80
C GLY A 557 21.70 10.24 -20.84
N ILE A 558 20.93 9.95 -19.82
CA ILE A 558 21.20 8.88 -18.84
C ILE A 558 20.49 7.60 -19.31
N PRO A 559 21.24 6.53 -19.66
CA PRO A 559 20.61 5.26 -20.03
C PRO A 559 19.65 4.71 -18.99
N VAL A 560 20.01 4.70 -17.70
CA VAL A 560 19.17 4.22 -16.61
C VAL A 560 19.15 5.25 -15.49
N HIS A 561 17.99 5.85 -15.25
CA HIS A 561 17.78 6.87 -14.22
C HIS A 561 16.60 6.47 -13.31
N ILE A 562 16.91 6.12 -12.06
CA ILE A 562 15.92 5.70 -11.06
C ILE A 562 16.16 6.50 -9.79
N ALA A 563 15.08 7.00 -9.17
CA ALA A 563 15.21 7.77 -7.95
C ALA A 563 14.07 7.49 -6.96
N ARG A 564 14.47 7.34 -5.71
CA ARG A 564 13.68 7.62 -4.52
C ARG A 564 14.26 8.87 -3.88
N ASN A 565 13.46 9.90 -3.74
CA ASN A 565 13.90 11.15 -3.10
C ASN A 565 13.41 11.22 -1.66
N GLY A 566 14.37 11.50 -0.76
CA GLY A 566 14.14 11.48 0.68
C GLY A 566 14.45 10.14 1.35
N SER A 567 14.76 10.22 2.64
CA SER A 567 15.10 9.08 3.48
C SER A 567 13.99 8.86 4.49
N ASP A 568 13.03 8.01 4.19
CA ASP A 568 12.01 7.55 5.13
C ASP A 568 12.12 6.05 5.30
N GLU A 569 12.19 5.56 6.54
CA GLU A 569 12.29 4.13 6.85
C GLU A 569 10.94 3.40 6.80
N SER A 570 9.84 4.14 6.57
CA SER A 570 8.48 3.57 6.45
C SER A 570 8.21 2.93 5.08
N THR A 571 9.23 2.79 4.23
CA THR A 571 9.12 2.14 2.92
C THR A 571 10.29 1.19 2.68
N ALA A 572 10.01 0.07 2.02
CA ALA A 572 11.00 -0.97 1.74
C ALA A 572 11.64 -0.87 0.35
N GLY A 573 11.00 -0.19 -0.59
CA GLY A 573 11.46 -0.04 -1.98
C GLY A 573 12.22 1.26 -2.27
N PRO A 574 12.62 1.48 -3.50
CA PRO A 574 12.54 0.53 -4.61
C PRO A 574 13.59 -0.59 -4.53
N TYR A 575 13.27 -1.72 -5.15
CA TYR A 575 14.16 -2.85 -5.39
C TYR A 575 14.64 -2.76 -6.83
N VAL A 576 15.93 -2.61 -7.06
CA VAL A 576 16.48 -2.35 -8.39
C VAL A 576 17.52 -3.38 -8.78
N THR A 577 17.34 -3.98 -9.95
CA THR A 577 18.30 -4.90 -10.57
C THR A 577 18.66 -4.41 -11.96
N VAL A 578 19.96 -4.23 -12.22
CA VAL A 578 20.53 -3.95 -13.55
C VAL A 578 21.59 -4.98 -13.83
N THR A 579 21.31 -5.93 -14.73
CA THR A 579 22.19 -7.09 -14.95
C THR A 579 22.34 -7.44 -16.43
N GLY A 580 23.52 -7.94 -16.81
CA GLY A 580 23.79 -8.45 -18.16
C GLY A 580 23.73 -7.39 -19.28
N CYS A 581 23.65 -6.10 -18.95
CA CYS A 581 23.50 -5.03 -19.93
C CYS A 581 24.82 -4.57 -20.54
N SER A 582 24.75 -4.09 -21.79
CA SER A 582 25.88 -3.45 -22.47
C SER A 582 25.62 -1.96 -22.70
N PHE A 583 26.60 -1.13 -22.37
CA PHE A 583 26.57 0.33 -22.54
C PHE A 583 27.76 0.75 -23.41
N ASP A 584 27.48 1.21 -24.64
CA ASP A 584 28.50 1.60 -25.61
C ASP A 584 28.32 3.03 -26.06
N ASP A 585 29.34 3.87 -25.90
CA ASP A 585 29.35 5.30 -26.20
C ASP A 585 28.18 6.10 -25.56
N CYS A 586 27.91 5.81 -24.29
CA CYS A 586 26.78 6.39 -23.55
C CYS A 586 27.21 7.49 -22.58
N CYS A 587 26.41 8.57 -22.49
CA CYS A 587 26.48 9.64 -21.49
C CYS A 587 27.88 10.21 -21.22
N ASN A 588 28.60 10.60 -22.27
CA ASN A 588 29.99 11.08 -22.18
C ASN A 588 30.13 12.57 -21.79
N LYS A 589 29.03 13.24 -21.41
CA LYS A 589 29.02 14.64 -20.96
C LYS A 589 29.71 14.81 -19.60
N VAL A 590 30.19 16.04 -19.33
CA VAL A 590 30.79 16.39 -18.05
C VAL A 590 29.81 16.12 -16.90
N ARG A 591 30.27 15.39 -15.87
CA ARG A 591 29.49 14.93 -14.72
C ARG A 591 28.27 14.07 -15.10
N GLY A 592 28.23 13.53 -16.31
CA GLY A 592 27.20 12.58 -16.74
C GLY A 592 27.27 11.26 -15.97
N SER A 593 26.22 10.47 -16.04
CA SER A 593 26.17 9.14 -15.44
C SER A 593 25.45 8.18 -16.38
N VAL A 594 25.96 6.97 -16.56
CA VAL A 594 25.34 5.96 -17.41
C VAL A 594 24.21 5.26 -16.65
N VAL A 595 24.52 4.72 -15.49
CA VAL A 595 23.53 4.22 -14.53
C VAL A 595 23.52 5.17 -13.34
N LYS A 596 22.39 5.85 -13.10
CA LYS A 596 22.18 6.75 -11.98
C LYS A 596 21.02 6.27 -11.13
N ILE A 597 21.32 5.91 -9.89
CA ILE A 597 20.33 5.41 -8.94
C ILE A 597 20.44 6.19 -7.63
N ILE A 598 19.31 6.69 -7.15
CA ILE A 598 19.20 7.47 -5.92
C ILE A 598 18.27 6.75 -4.96
N GLY A 599 18.70 6.49 -3.73
CA GLY A 599 17.86 6.05 -2.62
C GLY A 599 17.23 4.65 -2.75
N ALA A 600 17.67 3.80 -3.68
CA ALA A 600 17.19 2.41 -3.77
C ALA A 600 17.50 1.66 -2.46
N GLN A 601 16.53 0.88 -1.95
CA GLN A 601 16.69 0.14 -0.69
C GLN A 601 17.40 -1.21 -0.87
N VAL A 602 17.16 -1.87 -2.01
CA VAL A 602 17.87 -3.08 -2.42
C VAL A 602 18.36 -2.87 -3.83
N LEU A 603 19.65 -3.05 -4.05
CA LEU A 603 20.28 -2.73 -5.34
C LEU A 603 21.26 -3.82 -5.76
N THR A 604 21.05 -4.34 -6.97
CA THR A 604 21.99 -5.25 -7.65
C THR A 604 22.38 -4.66 -9.00
N ILE A 605 23.69 -4.46 -9.22
CA ILE A 605 24.24 -4.06 -10.51
C ILE A 605 25.36 -5.06 -10.86
N SER A 606 25.07 -6.00 -11.75
CA SER A 606 25.99 -7.11 -11.97
C SER A 606 26.12 -7.56 -13.43
N GLY A 607 27.32 -8.00 -13.80
CA GLY A 607 27.57 -8.60 -15.13
C GLY A 607 27.44 -7.63 -16.30
N ASN A 608 27.44 -6.31 -16.07
CA ASN A 608 27.28 -5.31 -17.11
C ASN A 608 28.61 -4.96 -17.77
N ARG A 609 28.58 -4.57 -19.03
CA ARG A 609 29.73 -4.16 -19.82
C ARG A 609 29.62 -2.68 -20.21
N PHE A 610 30.59 -1.86 -19.82
CA PHE A 610 30.69 -0.45 -20.17
C PHE A 610 31.87 -0.23 -21.10
N VAL A 611 31.61 0.30 -22.32
CA VAL A 611 32.65 0.59 -23.33
C VAL A 611 32.53 2.03 -23.77
N GLY A 612 33.58 2.80 -23.63
CA GLY A 612 33.60 4.22 -24.02
C GLY A 612 32.49 5.05 -23.40
N SER A 613 31.93 4.64 -22.25
CA SER A 613 30.71 5.20 -21.66
C SER A 613 31.00 5.93 -20.34
N GLY A 614 30.33 7.08 -20.12
CA GLY A 614 30.50 7.88 -18.89
C GLY A 614 31.88 8.54 -18.76
N ARG A 615 32.62 8.71 -19.84
CA ARG A 615 34.03 9.24 -19.85
C ARG A 615 34.16 10.63 -19.21
N GLY A 616 33.14 11.48 -19.34
CA GLY A 616 33.11 12.80 -18.71
C GLY A 616 32.65 12.81 -17.26
N GLY A 617 32.27 11.67 -16.72
CA GLY A 617 31.69 11.53 -15.39
C GLY A 617 31.76 10.11 -14.83
N TYR A 618 30.65 9.38 -14.83
CA TYR A 618 30.51 8.12 -14.11
C TYR A 618 29.84 7.04 -14.97
N SER A 619 30.36 5.82 -14.95
CA SER A 619 29.63 4.66 -15.46
C SER A 619 28.48 4.28 -14.53
N ILE A 620 28.72 4.29 -13.23
CA ILE A 620 27.70 4.06 -12.21
C ILE A 620 27.77 5.18 -11.18
N ARG A 621 26.64 5.81 -10.90
CA ARG A 621 26.52 6.81 -9.83
C ARG A 621 25.38 6.40 -8.90
N LEU A 622 25.73 6.27 -7.61
CA LEU A 622 24.81 5.93 -6.53
C LEU A 622 24.79 7.07 -5.52
N ASP A 623 23.66 7.71 -5.39
CA ASP A 623 23.39 8.67 -4.32
C ASP A 623 22.43 7.99 -3.32
N ASP A 624 22.63 8.16 -2.02
CA ASP A 624 21.87 7.51 -0.94
C ASP A 624 21.80 5.97 -1.08
N ALA A 625 22.92 5.36 -1.43
CA ALA A 625 23.02 3.92 -1.62
C ALA A 625 22.67 3.13 -0.35
N PRO A 626 22.00 1.98 -0.47
CA PRO A 626 21.63 1.14 0.67
C PRO A 626 22.85 0.62 1.44
N TRP A 627 22.72 0.51 2.77
CA TRP A 627 23.83 0.04 3.61
C TRP A 627 24.11 -1.45 3.52
N GLU A 628 23.08 -2.26 3.38
CA GLU A 628 23.17 -3.69 3.62
C GLU A 628 22.79 -4.57 2.43
N LYS A 629 22.02 -4.04 1.49
CA LYS A 629 21.58 -4.80 0.31
C LYS A 629 22.09 -4.16 -0.99
N LEU A 630 23.36 -3.81 -1.00
CA LEU A 630 24.08 -3.33 -2.18
C LEU A 630 24.97 -4.44 -2.72
N SER A 631 24.74 -4.84 -3.97
CA SER A 631 25.53 -5.85 -4.67
C SER A 631 26.01 -5.29 -6.02
N ILE A 632 27.31 -5.02 -6.13
CA ILE A 632 27.95 -4.58 -7.38
C ILE A 632 29.10 -5.51 -7.69
N HIS A 633 28.92 -6.37 -8.71
CA HIS A 633 29.93 -7.36 -9.06
C HIS A 633 29.92 -7.75 -10.53
N GLY A 634 31.01 -8.30 -11.04
CA GLY A 634 31.10 -8.84 -12.39
C GLY A 634 30.96 -7.80 -13.51
N ASN A 635 30.97 -6.50 -13.22
CA ASN A 635 30.89 -5.44 -14.22
C ASN A 635 32.28 -5.19 -14.83
N THR A 636 32.33 -4.92 -16.13
CA THR A 636 33.56 -4.61 -16.87
C THR A 636 33.53 -3.20 -17.43
N PHE A 637 34.70 -2.52 -17.40
CA PHE A 637 34.82 -1.13 -17.82
C PHE A 637 36.01 -0.99 -18.80
N GLU A 638 35.72 -0.56 -20.02
CA GLU A 638 36.71 -0.34 -21.06
C GLU A 638 36.63 1.14 -21.50
N ASN A 639 37.70 1.91 -21.29
CA ASN A 639 37.75 3.35 -21.60
C ASN A 639 36.47 4.10 -21.13
N SER A 640 36.04 3.82 -19.91
CA SER A 640 34.76 4.27 -19.35
C SER A 640 34.93 5.05 -18.06
N GLY A 641 33.87 5.70 -17.59
CA GLY A 641 33.83 6.45 -16.35
C GLY A 641 34.00 5.57 -15.11
N ARG A 642 34.27 6.19 -13.98
CA ARG A 642 34.40 5.52 -12.68
C ARG A 642 33.06 5.22 -12.05
N ILE A 643 33.05 4.41 -10.99
CA ILE A 643 31.93 4.27 -10.08
C ILE A 643 32.00 5.38 -9.03
N LEU A 644 30.90 6.08 -8.79
CA LEU A 644 30.71 6.99 -7.66
C LEU A 644 29.61 6.45 -6.75
N SER A 645 29.93 6.32 -5.47
CA SER A 645 28.93 6.04 -4.44
C SER A 645 29.23 6.93 -3.24
N ASN A 646 28.20 7.42 -2.58
CA ASN A 646 28.30 8.12 -1.30
C ASN A 646 28.63 7.16 -0.14
N ARG A 647 28.73 5.87 -0.42
CA ARG A 647 29.11 4.81 0.52
C ARG A 647 30.25 3.95 -0.04
N LYS A 648 30.97 3.29 0.87
CA LYS A 648 32.01 2.35 0.49
C LYS A 648 31.35 1.12 -0.17
N ILE A 649 31.72 0.85 -1.42
CA ILE A 649 31.29 -0.29 -2.23
C ILE A 649 32.22 -1.46 -1.95
#